data_39f41c65bfd00a29248e90bb91216d50
#
_entry.id   39f41c65bfd00a29248e90bb91216d50
#
_cell.length_a   1.000
_cell.length_b   1.000
_cell.length_c   1.000
_cell.angle_alpha   90.00
_cell.angle_beta   90.00
_cell.angle_gamma   90.00
#
_symmetry.space_group_name_H-M   'P 1'
#
loop_
_entity.id
_entity.type
_entity.pdbx_description
1 polymer ?
#
loop_
_entity_poly.entity_id
_entity_poly.type
_entity_poly.pdbx_seq_one_letter_code
_entity_poly.pdbx_strand_id
1 'polypeptide(L)'
;MENLSFLSGKPFPYGASVSGNGVNFSLFSRHASSVTLELFEKSDDATPVHSYTFDTTLNKTGDIWHVFVKNLPADTLYLYRVDGPFVPQEGMRFNSHNYLLDPYARGLVNTEAFTGNFAEQTPPAHIDGDLAFLTRQSAQRFPKCIVIDNDEFDWEGDRPLNYPLRDCIIYEAHLKGFSCHPNAPQEHKGTYQGIIESIPYLKELGITSIELLPIHEFNENELTRINPRTGAKLKNYWGYSTVAFFAPKASYAACREGSQPVSEFKRMVRELHKNGIEVILDIVFNHSAEGSEFGPTFSFRGLDNTIYYILENNRRYYRNYSGCGNTVNCNHPIVQTFIMDCLHYWVTEMHVDGFRFDLGSILGRDQNGTLMDNPPTIEHIAQDPVLRNTKIIAEAWDAGGAYQVGNFPGGRWAEWNDRFRDDARLFWRGDLPRARELATRVTGSADLYMDDGRKPFHSINFITSHDGFTLYDLLSYTHKHNEENGEDNRDGTDSNCSFNNGFEGKTENEHIERLRKQKAKNILLTLMLSLGTPMLTAGDEVLRTQRGNNNPYCQDNEISWFDWSLTGNNADILRFVQKLILLRKKHPVFLRSEFLTGALSPDRHKRDICWYNAQGETPDWNQASSFLAYFLDGSQAETRSEHDDSSFYIILNGGNLDVTATICAPPEGKKWYRLIDTSYPAGEDFVDPESAPLLENQRKYVVLAAAAAVLLLQ
;
A
#
# COMPACT_ATOMS: atom_id res chain seq x y z
N MET A 1 31.46 8.44 25.89
CA MET A 1 31.41 6.97 26.10
C MET A 1 32.57 6.48 26.96
N GLU A 2 32.71 6.97 28.18
CA GLU A 2 33.77 6.55 29.13
C GLU A 2 33.25 5.37 29.97
N ASN A 3 34.16 4.43 30.33
CA ASN A 3 33.87 3.25 31.17
C ASN A 3 32.89 2.21 30.63
N LEU A 4 32.90 1.95 29.32
CA LEU A 4 32.13 0.83 28.73
C LEU A 4 32.77 -0.51 29.15
N SER A 5 31.92 -1.52 29.37
CA SER A 5 32.35 -2.90 29.60
C SER A 5 31.58 -3.84 28.68
N PHE A 6 32.32 -4.65 27.93
CA PHE A 6 31.76 -5.63 26.97
C PHE A 6 31.67 -6.98 27.66
N LEU A 7 30.45 -7.51 27.75
CA LEU A 7 30.11 -8.77 28.44
C LEU A 7 29.50 -9.78 27.43
N SER A 8 29.28 -11.00 27.84
CA SER A 8 28.79 -12.07 26.97
C SER A 8 27.50 -11.74 26.23
N GLY A 9 26.57 -10.98 26.76
CA GLY A 9 25.29 -10.70 26.12
C GLY A 9 24.35 -11.91 25.98
N LYS A 10 23.22 -11.70 25.29
CA LYS A 10 22.18 -12.72 25.02
C LYS A 10 21.93 -12.82 23.50
N PRO A 11 21.66 -14.05 22.98
CA PRO A 11 21.38 -14.25 21.55
C PRO A 11 20.02 -13.69 21.09
N PHE A 12 19.12 -13.37 22.02
CA PHE A 12 17.79 -12.81 21.74
C PHE A 12 17.42 -11.72 22.73
N PRO A 13 16.58 -10.73 22.30
CA PRO A 13 16.09 -10.51 20.94
C PRO A 13 17.20 -10.06 19.97
N TYR A 14 16.98 -10.21 18.67
CA TYR A 14 17.88 -9.68 17.65
C TYR A 14 17.90 -8.15 17.65
N GLY A 15 18.98 -7.59 17.10
CA GLY A 15 19.23 -6.14 17.06
C GLY A 15 19.78 -5.58 18.36
N ALA A 16 19.67 -4.25 18.51
CA ALA A 16 20.05 -3.53 19.71
C ALA A 16 18.86 -3.40 20.66
N SER A 17 19.02 -3.85 21.91
CA SER A 17 17.96 -3.82 22.94
C SER A 17 18.48 -3.18 24.22
N VAL A 18 17.84 -2.10 24.66
CA VAL A 18 18.11 -1.46 25.95
C VAL A 18 17.71 -2.43 27.08
N SER A 19 18.57 -2.65 28.04
CA SER A 19 18.32 -3.56 29.18
C SER A 19 19.11 -3.12 30.40
N GLY A 20 18.41 -2.71 31.42
CA GLY A 20 19.01 -2.26 32.67
C GLY A 20 19.94 -1.07 32.47
N ASN A 21 21.26 -1.26 32.70
CA ASN A 21 22.26 -0.21 32.58
C ASN A 21 23.14 -0.35 31.33
N GLY A 22 22.58 -0.83 30.20
CA GLY A 22 23.34 -1.00 28.97
C GLY A 22 22.48 -1.51 27.81
N VAL A 23 23.13 -1.92 26.76
CA VAL A 23 22.50 -2.37 25.51
C VAL A 23 23.02 -3.75 25.14
N ASN A 24 22.11 -4.67 24.83
CA ASN A 24 22.42 -5.95 24.24
C ASN A 24 22.34 -5.85 22.71
N PHE A 25 23.38 -6.28 22.02
CA PHE A 25 23.44 -6.38 20.58
C PHE A 25 23.42 -7.87 20.19
N SER A 26 22.61 -8.22 19.20
CA SER A 26 22.49 -9.58 18.71
C SER A 26 22.32 -9.60 17.20
N LEU A 27 23.17 -10.37 16.50
CA LEU A 27 23.27 -10.40 15.05
C LEU A 27 23.37 -11.84 14.56
N PHE A 28 22.55 -12.22 13.58
CA PHE A 28 22.71 -13.49 12.89
C PHE A 28 23.73 -13.38 11.75
N SER A 29 24.71 -14.30 11.73
CA SER A 29 25.57 -14.57 10.57
C SER A 29 26.20 -15.96 10.73
N ARG A 30 25.80 -16.88 9.88
CA ARG A 30 26.27 -18.29 9.93
C ARG A 30 27.69 -18.44 9.44
N HIS A 31 27.99 -17.84 8.28
CA HIS A 31 29.25 -18.05 7.58
C HIS A 31 30.32 -17.00 7.94
N ALA A 32 30.00 -16.07 8.82
CA ALA A 32 31.00 -15.12 9.32
C ALA A 32 32.08 -15.81 10.12
N SER A 33 33.34 -15.43 9.86
CA SER A 33 34.51 -15.81 10.66
C SER A 33 34.76 -14.83 11.81
N SER A 34 34.34 -13.58 11.66
CA SER A 34 34.47 -12.51 12.66
C SER A 34 33.39 -11.46 12.51
N VAL A 35 32.93 -10.92 13.65
CA VAL A 35 31.98 -9.79 13.70
C VAL A 35 32.58 -8.72 14.60
N THR A 36 32.52 -7.45 14.19
CA THR A 36 32.97 -6.30 14.96
C THR A 36 31.83 -5.32 15.11
N LEU A 37 31.50 -4.93 16.34
CA LEU A 37 30.61 -3.81 16.66
C LEU A 37 31.43 -2.52 16.68
N GLU A 38 30.97 -1.54 15.92
CA GLU A 38 31.56 -0.22 15.79
C GLU A 38 30.63 0.83 16.40
N LEU A 39 31.09 1.57 17.42
CA LEU A 39 30.31 2.60 18.09
C LEU A 39 30.81 4.00 17.69
N PHE A 40 29.87 4.91 17.46
CA PHE A 40 30.12 6.28 17.02
C PHE A 40 29.51 7.27 17.99
N GLU A 41 30.10 8.47 18.07
CA GLU A 41 29.58 9.55 18.88
C GLU A 41 28.73 10.52 18.08
N LYS A 42 29.10 10.74 16.81
CA LYS A 42 28.40 11.65 15.89
C LYS A 42 28.00 10.94 14.61
N SER A 43 26.92 11.44 14.02
CA SER A 43 26.37 10.88 12.78
C SER A 43 27.32 11.01 11.58
N ASP A 44 28.20 12.01 11.57
CA ASP A 44 29.19 12.30 10.53
C ASP A 44 30.61 11.79 10.84
N ASP A 45 30.81 11.08 11.94
CA ASP A 45 32.11 10.48 12.27
C ASP A 45 32.57 9.53 11.16
N ALA A 46 33.81 9.73 10.69
CA ALA A 46 34.44 8.89 9.67
C ALA A 46 34.97 7.55 10.23
N THR A 47 35.28 7.53 11.53
CA THR A 47 35.81 6.37 12.24
C THR A 47 35.10 6.19 13.57
N PRO A 48 34.93 4.93 14.04
CA PRO A 48 34.32 4.67 15.33
C PRO A 48 35.16 5.17 16.50
N VAL A 49 34.51 5.53 17.62
CA VAL A 49 35.18 5.85 18.89
C VAL A 49 35.52 4.58 19.68
N HIS A 50 34.75 3.51 19.47
CA HIS A 50 35.04 2.18 20.02
C HIS A 50 34.79 1.11 18.96
N SER A 51 35.71 0.14 18.87
CA SER A 51 35.58 -1.06 18.05
C SER A 51 35.70 -2.27 18.93
N TYR A 52 34.73 -3.18 18.90
CA TYR A 52 34.77 -4.41 19.69
C TYR A 52 34.56 -5.62 18.78
N THR A 53 35.60 -6.42 18.59
CA THR A 53 35.49 -7.69 17.87
C THR A 53 34.99 -8.77 18.82
N PHE A 54 33.93 -9.46 18.44
CA PHE A 54 33.27 -10.48 19.25
C PHE A 54 34.18 -11.69 19.45
N ASP A 55 34.32 -12.11 20.69
CA ASP A 55 35.01 -13.35 21.06
C ASP A 55 34.11 -14.53 20.73
N THR A 56 34.59 -15.44 19.88
CA THR A 56 33.81 -16.61 19.42
C THR A 56 33.42 -17.58 20.54
N THR A 57 34.11 -17.52 21.70
CA THR A 57 33.82 -18.35 22.87
C THR A 57 32.78 -17.71 23.80
N LEU A 58 32.80 -16.37 23.93
CA LEU A 58 31.98 -15.64 24.88
C LEU A 58 30.77 -14.98 24.21
N ASN A 59 30.90 -14.57 22.94
CA ASN A 59 29.95 -13.72 22.24
C ASN A 59 29.26 -14.41 21.08
N LYS A 60 29.24 -15.77 21.05
CA LYS A 60 28.57 -16.53 20.00
C LYS A 60 27.80 -17.70 20.59
N THR A 61 26.56 -17.87 20.12
CA THR A 61 25.70 -19.03 20.41
C THR A 61 25.13 -19.57 19.09
N GLY A 62 25.62 -20.74 18.65
CA GLY A 62 25.29 -21.24 17.32
C GLY A 62 25.76 -20.26 16.23
N ASP A 63 24.82 -19.78 15.41
CA ASP A 63 25.08 -18.83 14.32
C ASP A 63 24.83 -17.36 14.74
N ILE A 64 24.55 -17.12 16.02
CA ILE A 64 24.17 -15.80 16.53
C ILE A 64 25.33 -15.21 17.32
N TRP A 65 25.73 -14.00 16.92
CA TRP A 65 26.74 -13.19 17.55
C TRP A 65 26.10 -12.17 18.50
N HIS A 66 26.57 -12.07 19.76
CA HIS A 66 25.93 -11.22 20.75
C HIS A 66 26.92 -10.64 21.76
N VAL A 67 26.66 -9.41 22.21
CA VAL A 67 27.43 -8.73 23.24
C VAL A 67 26.53 -7.82 24.06
N PHE A 68 26.71 -7.78 25.37
CA PHE A 68 26.11 -6.79 26.24
C PHE A 68 27.14 -5.69 26.55
N VAL A 69 26.84 -4.45 26.17
CA VAL A 69 27.68 -3.29 26.42
C VAL A 69 27.10 -2.52 27.61
N LYS A 70 27.73 -2.72 28.77
CA LYS A 70 27.32 -2.06 30.01
C LYS A 70 27.67 -0.58 29.96
N ASN A 71 26.81 0.26 30.55
CA ASN A 71 26.88 1.72 30.58
C ASN A 71 26.76 2.39 29.20
N LEU A 72 26.27 1.71 28.20
CA LEU A 72 25.94 2.28 26.91
C LEU A 72 24.55 2.90 26.98
N PRO A 73 24.33 4.19 26.69
CA PRO A 73 23.03 4.83 26.70
C PRO A 73 22.24 4.53 25.42
N ALA A 74 20.93 4.77 25.47
CA ALA A 74 20.12 4.96 24.27
C ALA A 74 20.68 6.10 23.41
N ASP A 75 20.19 6.24 22.17
CA ASP A 75 20.69 7.17 21.15
C ASP A 75 22.17 6.96 20.73
N THR A 76 22.83 5.90 21.23
CA THR A 76 24.16 5.52 20.73
C THR A 76 24.11 5.07 19.29
N LEU A 77 25.07 5.53 18.49
CA LEU A 77 25.18 5.19 17.08
C LEU A 77 26.11 3.99 16.87
N TYR A 78 25.71 3.08 16.00
CA TYR A 78 26.50 1.87 15.76
C TYR A 78 26.39 1.34 14.33
N LEU A 79 27.39 0.53 13.94
CA LEU A 79 27.44 -0.26 12.71
C LEU A 79 28.13 -1.60 13.01
N TYR A 80 28.07 -2.51 12.06
CA TYR A 80 28.84 -3.75 12.08
C TYR A 80 29.89 -3.76 10.98
N ARG A 81 30.97 -4.54 11.21
CA ARG A 81 31.83 -5.08 10.16
C ARG A 81 31.92 -6.58 10.33
N VAL A 82 31.78 -7.30 9.22
CA VAL A 82 31.72 -8.76 9.25
C VAL A 82 32.73 -9.33 8.26
N ASP A 83 33.57 -10.24 8.73
CA ASP A 83 34.53 -10.95 7.91
C ASP A 83 34.09 -12.38 7.67
N GLY A 84 34.53 -12.95 6.54
CA GLY A 84 34.18 -14.29 6.11
C GLY A 84 34.64 -14.57 4.68
N PRO A 85 34.18 -15.66 4.04
CA PRO A 85 34.57 -15.96 2.67
C PRO A 85 34.10 -14.88 1.66
N PHE A 86 35.02 -14.41 0.83
CA PHE A 86 34.70 -13.61 -0.36
C PHE A 86 34.92 -14.47 -1.61
N VAL A 87 33.89 -15.22 -1.99
CA VAL A 87 33.85 -16.09 -3.16
C VAL A 87 32.52 -15.84 -3.89
N PRO A 88 32.40 -14.72 -4.63
CA PRO A 88 31.12 -14.34 -5.27
C PRO A 88 30.52 -15.41 -6.18
N GLN A 89 31.32 -16.23 -6.83
CA GLN A 89 30.89 -17.36 -7.67
C GLN A 89 30.08 -18.42 -6.87
N GLU A 90 30.35 -18.52 -5.56
CA GLU A 90 29.62 -19.38 -4.63
C GLU A 90 28.55 -18.62 -3.83
N GLY A 91 28.34 -17.33 -4.13
CA GLY A 91 27.39 -16.46 -3.45
C GLY A 91 27.90 -15.86 -2.14
N MET A 92 29.17 -16.10 -1.76
CA MET A 92 29.75 -15.56 -0.54
C MET A 92 30.38 -14.19 -0.79
N ARG A 93 29.91 -13.16 -0.06
CA ARG A 93 30.27 -11.76 -0.33
C ARG A 93 30.68 -10.99 0.93
N PHE A 94 31.29 -11.66 1.90
CA PHE A 94 31.82 -11.02 3.12
C PHE A 94 32.97 -10.08 2.79
N ASN A 95 32.97 -8.92 3.46
CA ASN A 95 34.06 -7.97 3.32
C ASN A 95 34.15 -7.12 4.58
N SER A 96 35.14 -7.37 5.42
CA SER A 96 35.38 -6.66 6.68
C SER A 96 35.72 -5.17 6.51
N HIS A 97 35.95 -4.72 5.29
CA HIS A 97 36.05 -3.30 4.99
C HIS A 97 34.68 -2.61 4.85
N ASN A 98 33.58 -3.33 4.66
CA ASN A 98 32.24 -2.74 4.56
C ASN A 98 31.65 -2.47 5.93
N TYR A 99 31.16 -1.23 6.15
CA TYR A 99 30.21 -0.97 7.23
C TYR A 99 28.84 -1.54 6.85
N LEU A 100 28.19 -2.20 7.79
CA LEU A 100 26.90 -2.84 7.59
C LEU A 100 25.88 -2.32 8.59
N LEU A 101 24.68 -2.09 8.11
CA LEU A 101 23.51 -1.82 8.94
C LEU A 101 23.04 -3.11 9.62
N ASP A 102 22.57 -2.96 10.84
CA ASP A 102 21.83 -4.00 11.52
C ASP A 102 20.49 -4.25 10.79
N PRO A 103 20.16 -5.48 10.38
CA PRO A 103 18.84 -5.79 9.80
C PRO A 103 17.67 -5.38 10.71
N TYR A 104 17.89 -5.36 12.03
CA TYR A 104 16.91 -5.02 13.06
C TYR A 104 17.03 -3.55 13.54
N ALA A 105 17.72 -2.70 12.80
CA ALA A 105 17.84 -1.28 13.15
C ALA A 105 16.47 -0.60 13.18
N ARG A 106 16.10 -0.04 14.34
CA ARG A 106 14.81 0.63 14.59
C ARG A 106 14.81 2.11 14.24
N GLY A 107 15.97 2.66 13.91
CA GLY A 107 16.15 4.03 13.44
C GLY A 107 17.50 4.18 12.77
N LEU A 108 17.56 5.08 11.81
CA LEU A 108 18.81 5.49 11.14
C LEU A 108 19.00 6.98 11.26
N VAL A 109 20.27 7.40 11.36
CA VAL A 109 20.70 8.80 11.31
C VAL A 109 21.65 9.01 10.14
N ASN A 110 21.86 10.29 9.74
CA ASN A 110 22.70 10.66 8.60
C ASN A 110 22.22 10.04 7.28
N THR A 111 20.89 9.85 7.13
CA THR A 111 20.30 9.30 5.90
C THR A 111 20.45 10.27 4.72
N GLU A 112 20.74 11.53 4.96
CA GLU A 112 21.10 12.53 3.93
C GLU A 112 22.40 12.19 3.21
N ALA A 113 23.28 11.41 3.85
CA ALA A 113 24.50 10.88 3.26
C ALA A 113 24.23 9.84 2.15
N PHE A 114 23.00 9.36 2.00
CA PHE A 114 22.54 8.66 0.80
C PHE A 114 22.63 9.56 -0.44
N THR A 115 23.82 10.00 -0.78
CA THR A 115 24.07 10.92 -1.91
C THR A 115 24.29 10.21 -3.25
N GLY A 116 23.58 9.14 -3.52
CA GLY A 116 23.56 8.50 -4.86
C GLY A 116 24.86 7.86 -5.35
N ASN A 117 25.95 8.00 -4.61
CA ASN A 117 27.24 7.40 -4.89
C ASN A 117 27.76 6.73 -3.65
N PHE A 118 27.19 5.57 -3.30
CA PHE A 118 27.90 4.61 -2.46
C PHE A 118 29.04 3.95 -3.26
N ALA A 119 29.80 4.75 -4.02
CA ALA A 119 30.87 4.26 -4.87
C ALA A 119 31.90 3.44 -4.09
N GLU A 120 31.99 3.65 -2.78
CA GLU A 120 32.87 2.89 -1.89
C GLU A 120 32.35 1.50 -1.57
N GLN A 121 31.01 1.27 -1.64
CA GLN A 121 30.36 -0.02 -1.36
C GLN A 121 29.60 -0.59 -2.57
N THR A 122 29.65 0.11 -3.71
CA THR A 122 29.07 -0.34 -4.97
C THR A 122 30.18 -0.91 -5.86
N PRO A 123 29.98 -2.11 -6.39
CA PRO A 123 30.93 -2.69 -7.34
C PRO A 123 31.21 -1.77 -8.54
N PRO A 124 32.42 -1.80 -9.11
CA PRO A 124 32.71 -1.07 -10.34
C PRO A 124 31.75 -1.46 -11.47
N ALA A 125 31.32 -0.49 -12.28
CA ALA A 125 30.34 -0.68 -13.36
C ALA A 125 30.96 -1.34 -14.62
N HIS A 126 31.54 -2.53 -14.46
CA HIS A 126 31.99 -3.36 -15.57
C HIS A 126 31.65 -4.83 -15.32
N ILE A 127 31.68 -5.68 -16.33
CA ILE A 127 31.14 -7.05 -16.32
C ILE A 127 31.62 -7.96 -15.18
N ASP A 128 32.81 -7.72 -14.63
CA ASP A 128 33.37 -8.45 -13.49
C ASP A 128 33.59 -7.54 -12.27
N GLY A 129 32.93 -6.38 -12.23
CA GLY A 129 33.07 -5.43 -11.16
C GLY A 129 32.64 -5.95 -9.80
N ASP A 130 31.64 -6.82 -9.78
CA ASP A 130 31.14 -7.47 -8.58
C ASP A 130 32.09 -8.50 -7.97
N LEU A 131 33.16 -8.89 -8.69
CA LEU A 131 34.24 -9.76 -8.23
C LEU A 131 35.35 -8.97 -7.52
N ALA A 132 35.29 -7.64 -7.54
CA ALA A 132 36.28 -6.78 -6.92
C ALA A 132 36.13 -6.77 -5.39
N PHE A 133 37.20 -7.06 -4.65
CA PHE A 133 37.25 -6.86 -3.22
C PHE A 133 37.52 -5.39 -2.90
N LEU A 134 36.50 -4.67 -2.43
CA LEU A 134 36.60 -3.23 -2.16
C LEU A 134 37.30 -3.00 -0.84
N THR A 135 38.29 -2.12 -0.81
CA THR A 135 39.11 -1.83 0.38
C THR A 135 38.95 -0.40 0.91
N ARG A 136 38.16 0.42 0.23
CA ARG A 136 37.95 1.81 0.63
C ARG A 136 36.72 1.94 1.48
N GLN A 137 36.85 2.65 2.62
CA GLN A 137 35.71 2.89 3.50
C GLN A 137 35.84 4.18 4.29
N SER A 138 34.72 4.87 4.38
CA SER A 138 34.50 5.93 5.35
C SER A 138 33.08 5.81 5.92
N ALA A 139 32.95 5.73 7.22
CA ALA A 139 31.65 5.77 7.90
C ALA A 139 30.98 7.16 7.81
N GLN A 140 31.71 8.20 7.40
CA GLN A 140 31.21 9.57 7.31
C GLN A 140 30.01 9.71 6.39
N ARG A 141 30.01 8.97 5.27
CA ARG A 141 28.95 9.02 4.24
C ARG A 141 28.02 7.82 4.29
N PHE A 142 28.06 7.05 5.36
CA PHE A 142 27.20 5.89 5.55
C PHE A 142 26.22 6.16 6.69
N PRO A 143 24.91 5.88 6.52
CA PRO A 143 23.96 6.03 7.61
C PRO A 143 24.34 5.12 8.77
N LYS A 144 24.01 5.54 9.98
CA LYS A 144 24.30 4.77 11.19
C LYS A 144 23.01 4.35 11.85
N CYS A 145 23.01 3.12 12.36
CA CYS A 145 21.95 2.63 13.24
C CYS A 145 22.01 3.42 14.56
N ILE A 146 20.84 3.67 15.14
CA ILE A 146 20.70 4.30 16.45
C ILE A 146 19.99 3.35 17.41
N VAL A 147 20.47 3.27 18.64
CA VAL A 147 19.82 2.51 19.71
C VAL A 147 18.56 3.22 20.16
N ILE A 148 17.40 2.61 19.94
CA ILE A 148 16.09 3.15 20.33
C ILE A 148 15.66 2.52 21.66
N ASP A 149 15.25 3.36 22.61
CA ASP A 149 14.51 2.95 23.80
C ASP A 149 12.99 3.10 23.52
N ASN A 150 12.31 1.99 23.35
CA ASN A 150 10.88 2.00 23.04
C ASN A 150 10.00 2.41 24.22
N ASP A 151 10.49 2.27 25.46
CA ASP A 151 9.73 2.57 26.67
C ASP A 151 9.62 4.08 26.94
N GLU A 152 10.38 4.91 26.24
CA GLU A 152 10.35 6.38 26.42
C GLU A 152 9.10 7.06 25.83
N PHE A 153 8.39 6.42 24.88
CA PHE A 153 7.23 7.03 24.22
C PHE A 153 5.94 6.77 25.01
N ASP A 154 5.25 7.84 25.40
CA ASP A 154 3.94 7.75 26.06
C ASP A 154 2.81 7.64 25.02
N TRP A 155 2.22 6.49 24.94
CA TRP A 155 1.05 6.21 24.09
C TRP A 155 -0.27 6.79 24.62
N GLU A 156 -0.29 7.40 25.81
CA GLU A 156 -1.49 8.00 26.42
C GLU A 156 -2.71 7.04 26.47
N GLY A 157 -2.44 5.75 26.61
CA GLY A 157 -3.47 4.72 26.64
C GLY A 157 -4.06 4.34 25.29
N ASP A 158 -3.37 4.65 24.19
CA ASP A 158 -3.75 4.27 22.84
C ASP A 158 -4.04 2.77 22.70
N ARG A 159 -4.98 2.42 21.84
CA ARG A 159 -5.37 1.04 21.56
C ARG A 159 -5.76 0.89 20.08
N PRO A 160 -5.50 -0.28 19.48
CA PRO A 160 -5.95 -0.59 18.12
C PRO A 160 -7.47 -0.40 17.98
N LEU A 161 -7.90 0.21 16.88
CA LEU A 161 -9.32 0.47 16.61
C LEU A 161 -10.08 -0.80 16.21
N ASN A 162 -9.39 -1.75 15.58
CA ASN A 162 -9.91 -3.08 15.20
C ASN A 162 -11.21 -3.03 14.39
N TYR A 163 -11.36 -2.11 13.45
CA TYR A 163 -12.51 -2.11 12.56
C TYR A 163 -12.57 -3.41 11.76
N PRO A 164 -13.75 -4.07 11.68
CA PRO A 164 -13.93 -5.17 10.74
C PRO A 164 -13.62 -4.71 9.31
N LEU A 165 -12.92 -5.51 8.52
CA LEU A 165 -12.50 -5.13 7.17
C LEU A 165 -13.68 -4.70 6.27
N ARG A 166 -14.87 -5.28 6.46
CA ARG A 166 -16.10 -4.90 5.74
C ARG A 166 -16.56 -3.46 6.02
N ASP A 167 -16.21 -2.91 7.20
CA ASP A 167 -16.57 -1.56 7.62
C ASP A 167 -15.48 -0.54 7.23
N CYS A 168 -14.34 -1.01 6.69
CA CYS A 168 -13.24 -0.17 6.29
C CYS A 168 -13.50 0.55 4.97
N ILE A 169 -12.99 1.76 4.89
CA ILE A 169 -12.81 2.57 3.69
C ILE A 169 -11.36 3.00 3.69
N ILE A 170 -10.57 2.35 2.86
CA ILE A 170 -9.11 2.54 2.80
C ILE A 170 -8.80 3.75 1.90
N TYR A 171 -7.86 4.57 2.34
CA TYR A 171 -7.35 5.71 1.59
C TYR A 171 -5.84 5.54 1.39
N GLU A 172 -5.44 5.15 0.18
CA GLU A 172 -4.05 4.96 -0.19
C GLU A 172 -3.38 6.32 -0.44
N ALA A 173 -2.29 6.62 0.26
CA ALA A 173 -1.62 7.91 0.18
C ALA A 173 -0.10 7.81 0.30
N HIS A 174 0.62 8.65 -0.43
CA HIS A 174 2.05 8.86 -0.22
C HIS A 174 2.25 9.91 0.88
N LEU A 175 2.88 9.53 1.99
CA LEU A 175 3.04 10.37 3.17
C LEU A 175 3.57 11.79 2.82
N LYS A 176 4.72 11.85 2.16
CA LYS A 176 5.34 13.12 1.76
C LYS A 176 4.50 13.88 0.74
N GLY A 177 4.06 13.20 -0.31
CA GLY A 177 3.32 13.81 -1.42
C GLY A 177 1.97 14.39 -1.03
N PHE A 178 1.37 13.88 0.04
CA PHE A 178 0.07 14.35 0.50
C PHE A 178 0.06 15.81 0.95
N SER A 179 1.15 16.30 1.53
CA SER A 179 1.25 17.68 2.03
C SER A 179 2.42 18.50 1.47
N CYS A 180 3.19 17.95 0.50
CA CYS A 180 4.42 18.59 0.02
C CYS A 180 4.19 19.70 -1.02
N HIS A 181 3.03 19.73 -1.68
CA HIS A 181 2.72 20.71 -2.71
C HIS A 181 2.79 22.16 -2.17
N PRO A 182 3.28 23.14 -2.96
CA PRO A 182 3.42 24.53 -2.51
C PRO A 182 2.13 25.15 -1.93
N ASN A 183 0.95 24.77 -2.48
CA ASN A 183 -0.35 25.28 -2.02
C ASN A 183 -0.99 24.45 -0.88
N ALA A 184 -0.27 23.43 -0.35
CA ALA A 184 -0.74 22.66 0.78
C ALA A 184 -0.89 23.56 2.02
N PRO A 185 -2.00 23.45 2.77
CA PRO A 185 -2.27 24.30 3.93
C PRO A 185 -1.47 23.92 5.18
N GLN A 186 -0.87 22.72 5.19
CA GLN A 186 -0.09 22.20 6.31
C GLN A 186 1.19 23.02 6.52
N GLU A 187 1.55 23.25 7.78
CA GLU A 187 2.79 23.92 8.16
C GLU A 187 4.00 23.01 7.96
N HIS A 188 3.90 21.76 8.42
CA HIS A 188 4.98 20.77 8.35
C HIS A 188 4.87 19.89 7.09
N LYS A 189 5.11 20.50 5.93
CA LYS A 189 4.93 19.85 4.62
C LYS A 189 5.80 18.61 4.44
N GLY A 190 5.19 17.54 3.96
CA GLY A 190 5.88 16.30 3.60
C GLY A 190 6.36 15.46 4.79
N THR A 191 5.78 15.66 5.98
CA THR A 191 6.21 15.01 7.22
C THR A 191 5.09 14.24 7.93
N TYR A 192 5.45 13.41 8.94
CA TYR A 192 4.49 12.77 9.84
C TYR A 192 3.58 13.81 10.52
N GLN A 193 4.13 14.94 10.92
CA GLN A 193 3.36 16.04 11.49
C GLN A 193 2.37 16.62 10.46
N GLY A 194 2.73 16.69 9.17
CA GLY A 194 1.85 17.14 8.10
C GLY A 194 0.63 16.22 7.91
N ILE A 195 0.77 14.92 8.16
CA ILE A 195 -0.38 13.98 8.19
C ILE A 195 -1.29 14.29 9.39
N ILE A 196 -0.73 14.54 10.58
CA ILE A 196 -1.51 14.96 11.76
C ILE A 196 -2.33 16.22 11.46
N GLU A 197 -1.72 17.21 10.82
CA GLU A 197 -2.39 18.45 10.40
C GLU A 197 -3.49 18.24 9.34
N SER A 198 -3.44 17.11 8.64
CA SER A 198 -4.41 16.72 7.63
C SER A 198 -5.60 15.92 8.18
N ILE A 199 -5.58 15.53 9.44
CA ILE A 199 -6.65 14.73 10.08
C ILE A 199 -8.04 15.34 9.90
N PRO A 200 -8.25 16.66 10.05
CA PRO A 200 -9.58 17.25 9.83
C PRO A 200 -10.14 16.94 8.43
N TYR A 201 -9.31 17.04 7.39
CA TYR A 201 -9.72 16.69 6.01
C TYR A 201 -10.06 15.22 5.86
N LEU A 202 -9.21 14.31 6.40
CA LEU A 202 -9.44 12.87 6.33
C LEU A 202 -10.74 12.45 7.05
N LYS A 203 -11.04 13.09 8.17
CA LYS A 203 -12.31 12.90 8.90
C LYS A 203 -13.51 13.40 8.11
N GLU A 204 -13.41 14.57 7.51
CA GLU A 204 -14.48 15.15 6.71
C GLU A 204 -14.71 14.32 5.44
N LEU A 205 -13.66 13.77 4.82
CA LEU A 205 -13.77 12.82 3.73
C LEU A 205 -14.49 11.55 4.17
N GLY A 206 -14.29 11.12 5.43
CA GLY A 206 -15.01 10.02 6.05
C GLY A 206 -14.31 8.67 5.94
N ILE A 207 -13.03 8.61 5.62
CA ILE A 207 -12.24 7.36 5.60
C ILE A 207 -12.15 6.74 6.98
N THR A 208 -11.84 5.45 7.05
CA THR A 208 -11.61 4.71 8.30
C THR A 208 -10.17 4.27 8.48
N SER A 209 -9.45 4.14 7.39
CA SER A 209 -8.08 3.63 7.40
C SER A 209 -7.25 4.35 6.35
N ILE A 210 -6.04 4.79 6.70
CA ILE A 210 -5.06 5.31 5.75
C ILE A 210 -4.03 4.22 5.45
N GLU A 211 -3.83 3.91 4.17
CA GLU A 211 -2.77 3.03 3.68
C GLU A 211 -1.63 3.91 3.17
N LEU A 212 -0.50 3.84 3.84
CA LEU A 212 0.68 4.65 3.51
C LEU A 212 1.62 3.87 2.59
N LEU A 213 1.97 4.44 1.42
CA LEU A 213 3.08 3.94 0.61
C LEU A 213 4.33 3.80 1.49
N PRO A 214 5.36 3.03 1.07
CA PRO A 214 6.44 2.63 1.96
C PRO A 214 7.04 3.77 2.78
N ILE A 215 6.95 3.63 4.10
CA ILE A 215 7.51 4.58 5.08
C ILE A 215 8.76 4.02 5.77
N HIS A 216 9.16 2.81 5.43
CA HIS A 216 10.42 2.24 5.88
C HIS A 216 11.60 3.02 5.28
N GLU A 217 12.74 3.04 5.98
CA GLU A 217 13.89 3.82 5.48
C GLU A 217 14.36 3.31 4.11
N PHE A 218 14.50 4.22 3.17
CA PHE A 218 14.99 3.98 1.81
C PHE A 218 15.88 5.12 1.33
N ASN A 219 16.65 4.89 0.27
CA ASN A 219 17.52 5.90 -0.34
C ASN A 219 16.78 6.70 -1.42
N GLU A 220 16.39 7.94 -1.11
CA GLU A 220 15.75 8.83 -2.12
C GLU A 220 16.65 9.15 -3.30
N ASN A 221 17.98 9.07 -3.14
CA ASN A 221 18.96 9.49 -4.12
C ASN A 221 19.60 8.34 -4.90
N GLU A 222 19.04 7.12 -4.83
CA GLU A 222 19.61 5.94 -5.49
C GLU A 222 19.61 6.03 -7.03
N LEU A 223 18.69 6.81 -7.60
CA LEU A 223 18.59 6.97 -9.04
C LEU A 223 19.69 7.87 -9.59
N THR A 224 20.29 7.45 -10.70
CA THR A 224 21.34 8.21 -11.41
C THR A 224 20.78 8.98 -12.61
N ARG A 225 19.53 8.75 -12.98
CA ARG A 225 18.87 9.36 -14.14
C ARG A 225 18.49 10.82 -13.86
N ILE A 226 18.30 11.55 -14.95
CA ILE A 226 17.81 12.93 -14.96
C ILE A 226 16.49 12.99 -15.71
N ASN A 227 15.62 13.89 -15.31
CA ASN A 227 14.42 14.24 -16.07
C ASN A 227 14.85 14.91 -17.39
N PRO A 228 14.51 14.33 -18.56
CA PRO A 228 14.99 14.84 -19.85
C PRO A 228 14.39 16.21 -20.21
N ARG A 229 13.28 16.59 -19.60
CA ARG A 229 12.61 17.87 -19.85
C ARG A 229 13.16 19.01 -19.00
N THR A 230 13.44 18.74 -17.71
CA THR A 230 13.85 19.76 -16.74
C THR A 230 15.35 19.77 -16.46
N GLY A 231 16.07 18.68 -16.77
CA GLY A 231 17.46 18.47 -16.39
C GLY A 231 17.67 18.17 -14.90
N ALA A 232 16.60 18.08 -14.11
CA ALA A 232 16.68 17.75 -12.67
C ALA A 232 17.01 16.28 -12.46
N LYS A 233 17.80 15.97 -11.40
CA LYS A 233 18.05 14.60 -10.97
C LYS A 233 16.74 13.99 -10.46
N LEU A 234 16.41 12.80 -10.95
CA LEU A 234 15.27 12.03 -10.47
C LEU A 234 15.57 11.41 -9.10
N LYS A 235 14.52 11.20 -8.32
CA LYS A 235 14.61 10.62 -6.97
C LYS A 235 13.68 9.42 -6.86
N ASN A 236 14.08 8.42 -6.08
CA ASN A 236 13.11 7.42 -5.63
C ASN A 236 12.08 8.12 -4.75
N TYR A 237 10.86 8.26 -5.26
CA TYR A 237 9.78 8.96 -4.57
C TYR A 237 8.87 7.97 -3.84
N TRP A 238 8.50 6.84 -4.47
CA TRP A 238 7.57 5.90 -3.85
C TRP A 238 8.14 5.15 -2.64
N GLY A 239 9.44 4.82 -2.66
CA GLY A 239 10.09 4.15 -1.53
C GLY A 239 10.12 2.62 -1.58
N TYR A 240 9.73 2.00 -2.69
CA TYR A 240 9.82 0.53 -2.86
C TYR A 240 11.27 0.05 -3.05
N SER A 241 12.15 0.41 -2.13
CA SER A 241 13.56 0.03 -2.13
C SER A 241 14.09 0.09 -0.69
N THR A 242 13.64 -0.86 0.15
CA THR A 242 13.85 -0.84 1.59
C THR A 242 15.31 -1.07 1.96
N VAL A 243 15.87 -0.16 2.76
CA VAL A 243 17.19 -0.24 3.37
C VAL A 243 17.12 -0.77 4.80
N ALA A 244 16.15 -0.29 5.60
CA ALA A 244 15.97 -0.73 6.98
C ALA A 244 14.48 -0.97 7.27
N PHE A 245 14.15 -2.22 7.55
CA PHE A 245 12.76 -2.71 7.65
C PHE A 245 12.05 -2.36 8.96
N PHE A 246 12.80 -2.07 10.04
CA PHE A 246 12.24 -1.69 11.33
C PHE A 246 12.26 -0.17 11.57
N ALA A 247 12.92 0.60 10.69
CA ALA A 247 13.11 2.02 10.86
C ALA A 247 12.10 2.82 10.03
N PRO A 248 11.34 3.75 10.63
CA PRO A 248 10.57 4.72 9.88
C PRO A 248 11.49 5.68 9.13
N LYS A 249 11.04 6.17 7.97
CA LYS A 249 11.77 7.09 7.10
C LYS A 249 12.13 8.37 7.82
N ALA A 250 13.43 8.57 8.11
CA ALA A 250 13.89 9.71 8.89
C ALA A 250 13.62 11.06 8.22
N SER A 251 13.68 11.13 6.88
CA SER A 251 13.40 12.37 6.15
C SER A 251 11.94 12.82 6.20
N TYR A 252 11.02 11.95 6.62
CA TYR A 252 9.61 12.28 6.83
C TYR A 252 9.32 12.84 8.22
N ALA A 253 10.31 12.94 9.11
CA ALA A 253 10.17 13.65 10.37
C ALA A 253 10.42 15.16 10.21
N ALA A 254 9.69 15.97 10.97
CA ALA A 254 9.93 17.40 11.09
C ALA A 254 11.22 17.67 11.87
N CYS A 255 11.50 16.87 12.91
CA CYS A 255 12.78 16.83 13.62
C CYS A 255 13.50 15.51 13.29
N ARG A 256 14.73 15.61 12.73
CA ARG A 256 15.51 14.46 12.25
C ARG A 256 16.66 14.07 13.20
N GLU A 257 16.68 14.64 14.40
CA GLU A 257 17.73 14.40 15.39
C GLU A 257 17.45 13.14 16.22
N GLY A 258 18.49 12.30 16.41
CA GLY A 258 18.44 11.14 17.29
C GLY A 258 17.25 10.20 16.98
N SER A 259 16.50 9.85 18.02
CA SER A 259 15.32 9.00 17.99
C SER A 259 14.02 9.72 17.59
N GLN A 260 14.05 11.03 17.32
CA GLN A 260 12.85 11.83 17.03
C GLN A 260 12.00 11.30 15.85
N PRO A 261 12.57 10.80 14.73
CA PRO A 261 11.76 10.24 13.65
C PRO A 261 10.85 9.09 14.09
N VAL A 262 11.33 8.24 15.00
CA VAL A 262 10.54 7.14 15.58
C VAL A 262 9.40 7.69 16.44
N SER A 263 9.71 8.67 17.29
CA SER A 263 8.72 9.30 18.17
C SER A 263 7.65 10.09 17.39
N GLU A 264 8.02 10.74 16.29
CA GLU A 264 7.06 11.45 15.43
C GLU A 264 6.13 10.47 14.69
N PHE A 265 6.65 9.36 14.21
CA PHE A 265 5.81 8.31 13.61
C PHE A 265 4.81 7.77 14.64
N LYS A 266 5.27 7.39 15.83
CA LYS A 266 4.39 6.92 16.93
C LYS A 266 3.32 7.96 17.26
N ARG A 267 3.67 9.24 17.31
CA ARG A 267 2.73 10.35 17.52
C ARG A 267 1.69 10.42 16.41
N MET A 268 2.11 10.29 15.15
CA MET A 268 1.17 10.29 14.02
C MET A 268 0.14 9.16 14.15
N VAL A 269 0.57 7.94 14.44
CA VAL A 269 -0.34 6.79 14.65
C VAL A 269 -1.31 7.09 15.79
N ARG A 270 -0.81 7.52 16.95
CA ARG A 270 -1.64 7.86 18.11
C ARG A 270 -2.69 8.92 17.78
N GLU A 271 -2.32 10.00 17.09
CA GLU A 271 -3.27 11.06 16.75
C GLU A 271 -4.30 10.62 15.69
N LEU A 272 -3.92 9.76 14.75
CA LEU A 272 -4.86 9.13 13.81
C LEU A 272 -5.87 8.25 14.57
N HIS A 273 -5.43 7.38 15.48
CA HIS A 273 -6.28 6.53 16.32
C HIS A 273 -7.26 7.35 17.16
N LYS A 274 -6.81 8.42 17.84
CA LYS A 274 -7.69 9.33 18.58
C LYS A 274 -8.81 9.91 17.72
N ASN A 275 -8.61 9.98 16.41
CA ASN A 275 -9.58 10.49 15.46
C ASN A 275 -10.33 9.39 14.70
N GLY A 276 -10.16 8.12 15.09
CA GLY A 276 -10.88 6.99 14.53
C GLY A 276 -10.36 6.56 13.14
N ILE A 277 -9.06 6.76 12.86
CA ILE A 277 -8.42 6.38 11.59
C ILE A 277 -7.32 5.36 11.88
N GLU A 278 -7.43 4.16 11.32
CA GLU A 278 -6.41 3.12 11.35
C GLU A 278 -5.25 3.43 10.40
N VAL A 279 -4.09 2.85 10.69
CA VAL A 279 -2.89 2.96 9.85
C VAL A 279 -2.51 1.61 9.27
N ILE A 280 -2.48 1.53 7.95
CA ILE A 280 -2.00 0.37 7.18
C ILE A 280 -0.69 0.78 6.52
N LEU A 281 0.33 -0.08 6.60
CA LEU A 281 1.60 0.16 5.94
C LEU A 281 1.75 -0.71 4.70
N ASP A 282 2.17 -0.09 3.60
CA ASP A 282 2.67 -0.82 2.44
C ASP A 282 4.10 -1.29 2.73
N ILE A 283 4.33 -2.62 2.69
CA ILE A 283 5.55 -3.24 3.17
C ILE A 283 6.21 -4.11 2.09
N VAL A 284 7.52 -3.94 1.94
CA VAL A 284 8.29 -4.56 0.85
C VAL A 284 9.23 -5.63 1.42
N PHE A 285 8.78 -6.89 1.49
CA PHE A 285 9.65 -8.01 1.87
C PHE A 285 10.20 -8.81 0.70
N ASN A 286 9.70 -8.54 -0.50
CA ASN A 286 10.04 -9.33 -1.69
C ASN A 286 11.46 -9.06 -2.22
N HIS A 287 12.03 -7.88 -1.98
CA HIS A 287 13.39 -7.49 -2.32
C HIS A 287 13.95 -6.47 -1.33
N SER A 288 15.21 -6.09 -1.50
CA SER A 288 15.87 -5.04 -0.74
C SER A 288 16.58 -4.03 -1.65
N ALA A 289 16.98 -2.89 -1.09
CA ALA A 289 17.73 -1.84 -1.78
C ALA A 289 19.12 -2.25 -2.27
N GLU A 290 19.57 -3.48 -2.00
CA GLU A 290 20.88 -3.96 -2.43
C GLU A 290 20.97 -4.34 -3.93
N GLY A 291 19.83 -4.36 -4.64
CA GLY A 291 19.77 -4.56 -6.10
C GLY A 291 20.42 -5.87 -6.57
N SER A 292 20.90 -5.90 -7.82
CA SER A 292 21.61 -7.04 -8.40
C SER A 292 23.02 -7.18 -7.84
N GLU A 293 23.83 -8.09 -8.40
CA GLU A 293 25.25 -8.27 -8.06
C GLU A 293 26.10 -6.99 -8.18
N PHE A 294 25.63 -6.02 -8.96
CA PHE A 294 26.24 -4.71 -9.10
C PHE A 294 25.70 -3.64 -8.16
N GLY A 295 24.71 -3.98 -7.34
CA GLY A 295 24.15 -3.05 -6.38
C GLY A 295 25.03 -2.86 -5.14
N PRO A 296 24.72 -1.86 -4.29
CA PRO A 296 25.48 -1.58 -3.07
C PRO A 296 25.30 -2.68 -2.04
N THR A 297 26.24 -2.74 -1.07
CA THR A 297 26.14 -3.60 0.11
C THR A 297 25.78 -2.76 1.31
N PHE A 298 24.59 -2.97 1.88
CA PHE A 298 24.12 -2.24 3.05
C PHE A 298 24.02 -3.10 4.31
N SER A 299 23.53 -4.36 4.17
CA SER A 299 23.16 -5.20 5.29
C SER A 299 23.23 -6.69 4.89
N PHE A 300 22.15 -7.26 4.37
CA PHE A 300 21.96 -8.68 4.12
C PHE A 300 23.09 -9.33 3.31
N ARG A 301 23.52 -8.67 2.23
CA ARG A 301 24.58 -9.16 1.34
C ARG A 301 25.90 -9.33 2.06
N GLY A 302 26.24 -8.39 2.93
CA GLY A 302 27.49 -8.41 3.69
C GLY A 302 27.43 -9.27 4.95
N LEU A 303 26.22 -9.55 5.46
CA LEU A 303 26.01 -10.37 6.66
C LEU A 303 25.96 -11.87 6.34
N ASP A 304 25.15 -12.27 5.36
CA ASP A 304 25.06 -13.65 4.87
C ASP A 304 24.26 -13.78 3.58
N ASN A 305 24.83 -13.40 2.47
CA ASN A 305 24.17 -13.29 1.17
C ASN A 305 23.38 -14.56 0.78
N THR A 306 23.93 -15.73 1.03
CA THR A 306 23.34 -17.03 0.62
C THR A 306 22.11 -17.44 1.45
N ILE A 307 21.91 -16.83 2.58
CA ILE A 307 20.76 -17.05 3.48
C ILE A 307 19.62 -16.09 3.13
N TYR A 308 19.95 -14.81 2.95
CA TYR A 308 18.94 -13.76 2.78
C TYR A 308 18.36 -13.69 1.36
N TYR A 309 19.07 -14.17 0.33
CA TYR A 309 18.62 -14.06 -1.07
C TYR A 309 18.45 -15.40 -1.77
N ILE A 310 17.50 -15.45 -2.70
CA ILE A 310 17.37 -16.55 -3.66
C ILE A 310 18.37 -16.31 -4.79
N LEU A 311 19.33 -17.23 -4.94
CA LEU A 311 20.39 -17.15 -5.93
C LEU A 311 20.09 -18.02 -7.15
N GLU A 312 20.69 -17.65 -8.30
CA GLU A 312 20.67 -18.46 -9.50
C GLU A 312 21.52 -19.76 -9.33
N ASN A 313 21.43 -20.70 -10.26
CA ASN A 313 22.29 -21.89 -10.28
C ASN A 313 23.77 -21.50 -10.32
N ASN A 314 24.13 -20.48 -11.09
CA ASN A 314 25.39 -19.76 -10.92
C ASN A 314 25.22 -18.77 -9.78
N ARG A 315 25.63 -19.13 -8.57
CA ARG A 315 25.37 -18.40 -7.32
C ARG A 315 25.98 -17.00 -7.27
N ARG A 316 26.72 -16.61 -8.28
CA ARG A 316 27.16 -15.22 -8.49
C ARG A 316 25.97 -14.27 -8.64
N TYR A 317 24.86 -14.74 -9.24
CA TYR A 317 23.71 -13.95 -9.66
C TYR A 317 22.49 -14.20 -8.77
N TYR A 318 21.58 -13.25 -8.74
CA TYR A 318 20.34 -13.31 -7.97
C TYR A 318 19.16 -13.71 -8.86
N ARG A 319 18.24 -14.51 -8.32
CA ARG A 319 16.88 -14.60 -8.87
C ARG A 319 16.19 -13.26 -8.76
N ASN A 320 15.47 -12.87 -9.79
CA ASN A 320 14.84 -11.54 -9.87
C ASN A 320 13.35 -11.64 -10.19
N TYR A 321 12.56 -12.18 -9.23
CA TYR A 321 11.11 -12.23 -9.34
C TYR A 321 10.44 -10.89 -9.00
N SER A 322 11.18 -9.96 -8.39
CA SER A 322 10.71 -8.63 -8.03
C SER A 322 10.82 -7.61 -9.17
N GLY A 323 11.69 -7.87 -10.16
CA GLY A 323 12.08 -6.86 -11.15
C GLY A 323 13.13 -5.86 -10.67
N CYS A 324 13.49 -5.89 -9.35
CA CYS A 324 14.38 -4.91 -8.71
C CYS A 324 15.83 -5.41 -8.51
N GLY A 325 16.19 -6.53 -9.13
CA GLY A 325 17.56 -7.05 -9.15
C GLY A 325 17.86 -8.17 -8.17
N ASN A 326 17.08 -8.34 -7.10
CA ASN A 326 17.18 -9.45 -6.18
C ASN A 326 15.79 -9.94 -5.72
N THR A 327 15.78 -11.09 -5.09
CA THR A 327 14.60 -11.64 -4.43
C THR A 327 15.00 -12.15 -3.05
N VAL A 328 14.32 -11.69 -2.01
CA VAL A 328 14.54 -12.14 -0.63
C VAL A 328 14.04 -13.57 -0.46
N ASN A 329 14.81 -14.40 0.24
CA ASN A 329 14.52 -15.82 0.50
C ASN A 329 13.54 -15.97 1.67
N CYS A 330 12.29 -15.50 1.48
CA CYS A 330 11.28 -15.34 2.53
C CYS A 330 10.94 -16.63 3.29
N ASN A 331 11.14 -17.80 2.68
CA ASN A 331 10.85 -19.10 3.31
C ASN A 331 12.09 -19.79 3.92
N HIS A 332 13.26 -19.11 3.95
CA HIS A 332 14.36 -19.55 4.80
C HIS A 332 14.02 -19.26 6.28
N PRO A 333 14.21 -20.21 7.23
CA PRO A 333 13.77 -20.03 8.63
C PRO A 333 14.24 -18.73 9.30
N ILE A 334 15.46 -18.29 9.03
CA ILE A 334 16.01 -17.03 9.57
C ILE A 334 15.28 -15.82 8.99
N VAL A 335 15.00 -15.82 7.69
CA VAL A 335 14.29 -14.73 7.03
C VAL A 335 12.82 -14.70 7.44
N GLN A 336 12.22 -15.90 7.62
CA GLN A 336 10.88 -16.02 8.18
C GLN A 336 10.80 -15.40 9.59
N THR A 337 11.76 -15.71 10.47
CA THR A 337 11.86 -15.10 11.80
C THR A 337 11.99 -13.58 11.68
N PHE A 338 12.85 -13.09 10.79
CA PHE A 338 13.03 -11.66 10.54
C PHE A 338 11.73 -10.97 10.12
N ILE A 339 10.97 -11.58 9.20
CA ILE A 339 9.67 -11.04 8.74
C ILE A 339 8.69 -10.99 9.91
N MET A 340 8.56 -12.07 10.67
CA MET A 340 7.64 -12.13 11.82
C MET A 340 8.00 -11.12 12.91
N ASP A 341 9.28 -11.02 13.27
CA ASP A 341 9.76 -10.04 14.24
C ASP A 341 9.49 -8.61 13.78
N CYS A 342 9.64 -8.34 12.48
CA CYS A 342 9.35 -7.05 11.89
C CYS A 342 7.85 -6.71 12.00
N LEU A 343 6.97 -7.63 11.62
CA LEU A 343 5.51 -7.42 11.73
C LEU A 343 5.07 -7.24 13.19
N HIS A 344 5.61 -8.05 14.10
CA HIS A 344 5.35 -7.91 15.54
C HIS A 344 5.77 -6.53 16.05
N TYR A 345 6.97 -6.06 15.68
CA TYR A 345 7.46 -4.74 16.08
C TYR A 345 6.52 -3.62 15.61
N TRP A 346 6.11 -3.63 14.33
CA TRP A 346 5.22 -2.61 13.81
C TRP A 346 3.84 -2.63 14.47
N VAL A 347 3.35 -3.79 14.90
CA VAL A 347 2.06 -3.91 15.60
C VAL A 347 2.18 -3.57 17.08
N THR A 348 3.20 -4.10 17.79
CA THR A 348 3.27 -3.99 19.26
C THR A 348 3.95 -2.73 19.74
N GLU A 349 4.93 -2.23 18.99
CA GLU A 349 5.73 -1.06 19.37
C GLU A 349 5.32 0.21 18.61
N MET A 350 4.86 0.05 17.38
CA MET A 350 4.51 1.16 16.51
C MET A 350 3.00 1.32 16.31
N HIS A 351 2.19 0.40 16.86
CA HIS A 351 0.73 0.38 16.90
C HIS A 351 0.03 0.46 15.53
N VAL A 352 0.62 -0.09 14.46
CA VAL A 352 -0.05 -0.14 13.16
C VAL A 352 -1.14 -1.20 13.12
N ASP A 353 -2.20 -0.96 12.35
CA ASP A 353 -3.42 -1.79 12.30
C ASP A 353 -3.42 -2.79 11.14
N GLY A 354 -2.50 -2.62 10.19
CA GLY A 354 -2.47 -3.50 9.04
C GLY A 354 -1.25 -3.34 8.14
N PHE A 355 -1.15 -4.27 7.19
CA PHE A 355 -0.09 -4.30 6.19
C PHE A 355 -0.66 -4.65 4.82
N ARG A 356 -0.18 -3.96 3.78
CA ARG A 356 -0.28 -4.36 2.38
C ARG A 356 1.09 -4.89 1.96
N PHE A 357 1.15 -6.10 1.46
CA PHE A 357 2.39 -6.76 1.06
C PHE A 357 2.62 -6.60 -0.43
N ASP A 358 3.63 -5.81 -0.77
CA ASP A 358 4.10 -5.60 -2.12
C ASP A 358 4.57 -6.92 -2.74
N LEU A 359 4.13 -7.21 -3.99
CA LEU A 359 4.43 -8.44 -4.71
C LEU A 359 4.33 -9.69 -3.82
N GLY A 360 3.19 -9.82 -3.11
CA GLY A 360 2.98 -10.81 -2.06
C GLY A 360 3.21 -12.26 -2.48
N SER A 361 3.07 -12.60 -3.77
CA SER A 361 3.34 -13.94 -4.29
C SER A 361 4.79 -14.40 -4.10
N ILE A 362 5.73 -13.46 -3.95
CA ILE A 362 7.14 -13.80 -3.67
C ILE A 362 7.31 -14.47 -2.30
N LEU A 363 6.49 -14.10 -1.31
CA LEU A 363 6.49 -14.74 0.00
C LEU A 363 6.09 -16.22 -0.07
N GLY A 364 5.48 -16.64 -1.17
CA GLY A 364 5.11 -18.03 -1.46
C GLY A 364 6.17 -18.84 -2.19
N ARG A 365 7.33 -18.28 -2.52
CA ARG A 365 8.40 -18.98 -3.26
C ARG A 365 9.37 -19.69 -2.32
N ASP A 366 9.77 -20.91 -2.70
CA ASP A 366 10.84 -21.65 -2.03
C ASP A 366 12.23 -21.06 -2.36
N GLN A 367 13.27 -21.64 -1.78
CA GLN A 367 14.67 -21.23 -2.03
C GLN A 367 15.16 -21.45 -3.48
N ASN A 368 14.40 -22.17 -4.31
CA ASN A 368 14.66 -22.36 -5.74
C ASN A 368 13.79 -21.43 -6.60
N GLY A 369 12.92 -20.65 -5.98
CA GLY A 369 12.00 -19.72 -6.64
C GLY A 369 10.68 -20.34 -7.11
N THR A 370 10.40 -21.60 -6.76
CA THR A 370 9.15 -22.30 -7.09
C THR A 370 8.04 -21.87 -6.13
N LEU A 371 6.85 -21.55 -6.65
CA LEU A 371 5.67 -21.30 -5.81
C LEU A 371 5.29 -22.59 -5.07
N MET A 372 5.02 -22.46 -3.79
CA MET A 372 4.59 -23.55 -2.91
C MET A 372 3.08 -23.52 -2.72
N ASP A 373 2.45 -24.68 -2.62
CA ASP A 373 1.01 -24.80 -2.31
C ASP A 373 0.71 -24.34 -0.87
N ASN A 374 1.61 -24.64 0.07
CA ASN A 374 1.50 -24.26 1.48
C ASN A 374 2.79 -23.54 1.93
N PRO A 375 2.93 -22.25 1.60
CA PRO A 375 4.13 -21.49 1.91
C PRO A 375 4.19 -21.13 3.41
N PRO A 376 5.24 -21.59 4.14
CA PRO A 376 5.32 -21.41 5.59
C PRO A 376 5.19 -19.97 6.06
N THR A 377 5.79 -19.02 5.36
CA THR A 377 5.76 -17.61 5.75
C THR A 377 4.35 -17.02 5.64
N ILE A 378 3.64 -17.26 4.54
CA ILE A 378 2.27 -16.77 4.34
C ILE A 378 1.33 -17.40 5.36
N GLU A 379 1.44 -18.69 5.61
CA GLU A 379 0.65 -19.41 6.60
C GLU A 379 0.95 -18.92 8.03
N HIS A 380 2.21 -18.69 8.37
CA HIS A 380 2.60 -18.18 9.68
C HIS A 380 2.00 -16.79 9.93
N ILE A 381 2.12 -15.86 8.96
CA ILE A 381 1.50 -14.53 9.07
C ILE A 381 -0.01 -14.63 9.26
N ALA A 382 -0.68 -15.51 8.50
CA ALA A 382 -2.13 -15.67 8.57
C ALA A 382 -2.63 -16.20 9.92
N GLN A 383 -1.82 -17.04 10.60
CA GLN A 383 -2.23 -17.75 11.82
C GLN A 383 -1.58 -17.21 13.10
N ASP A 384 -0.71 -16.22 12.98
CA ASP A 384 -0.01 -15.65 14.13
C ASP A 384 -0.97 -15.01 15.13
N PRO A 385 -0.87 -15.34 16.44
CA PRO A 385 -1.79 -14.82 17.46
C PRO A 385 -1.65 -13.31 17.71
N VAL A 386 -0.47 -12.72 17.53
CA VAL A 386 -0.24 -11.28 17.67
C VAL A 386 -0.92 -10.53 16.52
N LEU A 387 -0.82 -11.09 15.32
CA LEU A 387 -1.41 -10.52 14.11
C LEU A 387 -2.90 -10.86 13.93
N ARG A 388 -3.56 -11.48 14.90
CA ARG A 388 -4.93 -11.99 14.76
C ARG A 388 -5.92 -10.95 14.27
N ASN A 389 -5.83 -9.72 14.74
CA ASN A 389 -6.72 -8.62 14.38
C ASN A 389 -6.09 -7.64 13.39
N THR A 390 -4.83 -7.83 13.04
CA THR A 390 -4.10 -7.01 12.08
C THR A 390 -4.62 -7.29 10.66
N LYS A 391 -4.89 -6.27 9.89
CA LYS A 391 -5.27 -6.42 8.48
C LYS A 391 -4.09 -6.90 7.68
N ILE A 392 -4.27 -7.96 6.90
CA ILE A 392 -3.25 -8.48 5.98
C ILE A 392 -3.82 -8.48 4.57
N ILE A 393 -3.20 -7.71 3.70
CA ILE A 393 -3.63 -7.48 2.32
C ILE A 393 -2.49 -7.87 1.39
N ALA A 394 -2.76 -8.71 0.41
CA ALA A 394 -1.76 -9.13 -0.56
C ALA A 394 -1.95 -8.42 -1.90
N GLU A 395 -0.84 -7.98 -2.47
CA GLU A 395 -0.72 -7.86 -3.90
C GLU A 395 -0.40 -9.25 -4.44
N ALA A 396 -1.43 -9.96 -4.93
CA ALA A 396 -1.39 -11.40 -5.17
C ALA A 396 -0.76 -11.78 -6.53
N TRP A 397 0.36 -11.13 -6.89
CA TRP A 397 1.18 -11.39 -8.10
C TRP A 397 2.65 -11.05 -7.87
N ASP A 398 3.49 -11.28 -8.90
CA ASP A 398 4.88 -10.83 -8.94
C ASP A 398 5.35 -10.51 -10.38
N ALA A 399 6.54 -9.91 -10.50
CA ALA A 399 7.14 -9.59 -11.80
C ALA A 399 7.70 -10.82 -12.54
N GLY A 400 7.79 -11.97 -11.88
CA GLY A 400 8.20 -13.25 -12.48
C GLY A 400 7.06 -14.03 -13.12
N GLY A 401 5.84 -13.49 -13.13
CA GLY A 401 4.66 -14.06 -13.79
C GLY A 401 3.75 -14.89 -12.88
N ALA A 402 3.95 -14.89 -11.57
CA ALA A 402 2.95 -15.43 -10.64
C ALA A 402 1.70 -14.54 -10.64
N TYR A 403 0.53 -15.17 -10.64
CA TYR A 403 -0.76 -14.49 -10.52
C TYR A 403 -1.70 -15.37 -9.69
N GLN A 404 -2.02 -14.92 -8.48
CA GLN A 404 -2.74 -15.70 -7.48
C GLN A 404 -4.01 -14.99 -6.98
N VAL A 405 -4.51 -13.98 -7.71
CA VAL A 405 -5.77 -13.29 -7.33
C VAL A 405 -6.93 -14.28 -7.31
N GLY A 406 -7.58 -14.41 -6.16
CA GLY A 406 -8.60 -15.41 -5.87
C GLY A 406 -8.04 -16.74 -5.36
N ASN A 407 -6.73 -16.95 -5.37
CA ASN A 407 -6.07 -18.19 -4.95
C ASN A 407 -4.84 -17.94 -4.06
N PHE A 408 -4.73 -16.77 -3.43
CA PHE A 408 -3.63 -16.51 -2.52
C PHE A 408 -3.76 -17.37 -1.26
N PRO A 409 -2.69 -18.10 -0.85
CA PRO A 409 -2.81 -19.07 0.23
C PRO A 409 -3.05 -18.42 1.60
N GLY A 410 -3.48 -19.23 2.59
CA GLY A 410 -3.66 -18.81 3.98
C GLY A 410 -5.04 -18.28 4.37
N GLY A 411 -6.04 -18.28 3.48
CA GLY A 411 -7.49 -18.11 3.76
C GLY A 411 -7.98 -16.84 4.49
N ARG A 412 -7.11 -16.15 5.24
CA ARG A 412 -7.40 -14.90 5.97
C ARG A 412 -6.99 -13.64 5.19
N TRP A 413 -6.18 -13.81 4.17
CA TRP A 413 -5.67 -12.72 3.38
C TRP A 413 -6.75 -12.03 2.56
N ALA A 414 -6.82 -10.71 2.64
CA ALA A 414 -7.48 -9.91 1.63
C ALA A 414 -6.53 -9.68 0.45
N GLU A 415 -7.08 -9.41 -0.70
CA GLU A 415 -6.30 -9.22 -1.93
C GLU A 415 -6.71 -7.93 -2.64
N TRP A 416 -5.75 -7.21 -3.19
CA TRP A 416 -6.04 -6.21 -4.20
C TRP A 416 -6.68 -6.88 -5.40
N ASN A 417 -7.94 -6.51 -5.71
CA ASN A 417 -8.72 -7.14 -6.78
C ASN A 417 -8.57 -6.36 -8.10
N ASP A 418 -7.58 -6.73 -8.90
CA ASP A 418 -7.35 -6.13 -10.21
C ASP A 418 -8.46 -6.45 -11.22
N ARG A 419 -9.20 -7.56 -11.05
CA ARG A 419 -10.37 -7.87 -11.88
C ARG A 419 -11.52 -6.91 -11.61
N PHE A 420 -11.74 -6.50 -10.35
CA PHE A 420 -12.69 -5.43 -10.06
C PHE A 420 -12.30 -4.14 -10.76
N ARG A 421 -11.03 -3.75 -10.65
CA ARG A 421 -10.47 -2.57 -11.30
C ARG A 421 -10.73 -2.59 -12.81
N ASP A 422 -10.35 -3.65 -13.48
CA ASP A 422 -10.37 -3.72 -14.93
C ASP A 422 -11.80 -3.84 -15.47
N ASP A 423 -12.66 -4.67 -14.87
CA ASP A 423 -14.06 -4.82 -15.29
C ASP A 423 -14.85 -3.51 -15.09
N ALA A 424 -14.62 -2.78 -13.97
CA ALA A 424 -15.26 -1.49 -13.74
C ALA A 424 -14.77 -0.42 -14.72
N ARG A 425 -13.46 -0.34 -14.98
CA ARG A 425 -12.89 0.56 -15.98
C ARG A 425 -13.46 0.31 -17.37
N LEU A 426 -13.46 -0.95 -17.82
CA LEU A 426 -13.95 -1.34 -19.14
C LEU A 426 -15.46 -1.10 -19.31
N PHE A 427 -16.26 -1.32 -18.27
CA PHE A 427 -17.69 -1.01 -18.31
C PHE A 427 -17.93 0.50 -18.52
N TRP A 428 -17.27 1.35 -17.76
CA TRP A 428 -17.44 2.81 -17.83
C TRP A 428 -16.67 3.47 -18.98
N ARG A 429 -15.72 2.78 -19.59
CA ARG A 429 -15.15 3.19 -20.87
C ARG A 429 -16.22 3.24 -21.95
N GLY A 430 -17.13 2.27 -21.94
CA GLY A 430 -18.37 2.32 -22.70
C GLY A 430 -18.29 1.77 -24.13
N ASP A 431 -17.15 1.28 -24.59
CA ASP A 431 -16.95 0.70 -25.92
C ASP A 431 -17.14 -0.82 -25.95
N LEU A 432 -17.20 -1.45 -24.79
CA LEU A 432 -17.39 -2.89 -24.64
C LEU A 432 -18.57 -3.21 -23.72
N PRO A 433 -19.40 -4.19 -24.08
CA PRO A 433 -20.48 -4.65 -23.21
C PRO A 433 -19.89 -5.50 -22.06
N ARG A 434 -19.95 -5.00 -20.82
CA ARG A 434 -19.34 -5.61 -19.63
C ARG A 434 -20.31 -5.74 -18.44
N ALA A 435 -21.62 -5.72 -18.70
CA ALA A 435 -22.61 -5.78 -17.62
C ALA A 435 -22.54 -7.08 -16.81
N ARG A 436 -22.26 -8.22 -17.46
CA ARG A 436 -22.12 -9.52 -16.80
C ARG A 436 -20.92 -9.55 -15.84
N GLU A 437 -19.77 -9.13 -16.31
CA GLU A 437 -18.54 -9.08 -15.52
C GLU A 437 -18.73 -8.12 -14.34
N LEU A 438 -19.25 -6.92 -14.59
CA LEU A 438 -19.50 -5.94 -13.54
C LEU A 438 -20.50 -6.45 -12.50
N ALA A 439 -21.54 -7.20 -12.90
CA ALA A 439 -22.49 -7.81 -11.97
C ALA A 439 -21.79 -8.73 -10.96
N THR A 440 -20.81 -9.52 -11.41
CA THR A 440 -19.99 -10.34 -10.52
C THR A 440 -19.15 -9.50 -9.58
N ARG A 441 -18.58 -8.39 -10.08
CA ARG A 441 -17.72 -7.48 -9.26
C ARG A 441 -18.53 -6.77 -8.18
N VAL A 442 -19.68 -6.18 -8.52
CA VAL A 442 -20.48 -5.41 -7.55
C VAL A 442 -21.08 -6.27 -6.42
N THR A 443 -21.16 -7.57 -6.63
CA THR A 443 -21.63 -8.53 -5.61
C THR A 443 -20.52 -9.17 -4.78
N GLY A 444 -19.28 -8.66 -4.86
CA GLY A 444 -18.15 -9.07 -4.01
C GLY A 444 -17.24 -10.11 -4.64
N SER A 445 -17.29 -10.32 -5.97
CA SER A 445 -16.38 -11.22 -6.69
C SER A 445 -16.40 -12.67 -6.17
N ALA A 446 -17.61 -13.25 -6.06
CA ALA A 446 -17.80 -14.61 -5.55
C ALA A 446 -17.04 -15.68 -6.35
N ASP A 447 -16.78 -15.42 -7.65
CA ASP A 447 -15.95 -16.26 -8.53
C ASP A 447 -14.47 -16.33 -8.12
N LEU A 448 -14.02 -15.44 -7.24
CA LEU A 448 -12.65 -15.40 -6.73
C LEU A 448 -12.53 -15.91 -5.28
N TYR A 449 -13.54 -15.67 -4.45
CA TYR A 449 -13.39 -15.81 -3.00
C TYR A 449 -14.35 -16.79 -2.34
N MET A 450 -15.40 -17.23 -3.01
CA MET A 450 -16.43 -18.05 -2.36
C MET A 450 -15.98 -19.51 -2.16
N ASP A 451 -15.22 -20.06 -3.10
CA ASP A 451 -14.88 -21.49 -3.12
C ASP A 451 -13.91 -21.90 -2.00
N ASP A 452 -13.10 -20.99 -1.50
CA ASP A 452 -12.15 -21.21 -0.39
C ASP A 452 -12.67 -20.70 0.96
N GLY A 453 -13.95 -20.29 1.02
CA GLY A 453 -14.63 -19.84 2.24
C GLY A 453 -14.34 -18.39 2.62
N ARG A 454 -13.60 -17.64 1.81
CA ARG A 454 -13.42 -16.19 2.00
C ARG A 454 -14.74 -15.46 1.78
N LYS A 455 -14.82 -14.21 2.18
CA LYS A 455 -16.01 -13.37 2.21
C LYS A 455 -15.85 -12.18 1.27
N PRO A 456 -16.93 -11.47 0.89
CA PRO A 456 -16.85 -10.31 0.01
C PRO A 456 -15.77 -9.29 0.42
N PHE A 457 -15.59 -9.05 1.72
CA PHE A 457 -14.65 -8.07 2.25
C PHE A 457 -13.17 -8.45 2.11
N HIS A 458 -12.83 -9.68 1.68
CA HIS A 458 -11.47 -10.05 1.30
C HIS A 458 -11.08 -9.47 -0.07
N SER A 459 -12.06 -9.01 -0.85
CA SER A 459 -11.83 -8.21 -2.05
C SER A 459 -11.55 -6.76 -1.67
N ILE A 460 -10.30 -6.31 -1.78
CA ILE A 460 -9.99 -4.90 -1.74
C ILE A 460 -10.30 -4.35 -3.14
N ASN A 461 -11.45 -3.67 -3.22
CA ASN A 461 -11.92 -3.08 -4.47
C ASN A 461 -11.23 -1.74 -4.69
N PHE A 462 -10.61 -1.55 -5.83
CA PHE A 462 -10.02 -0.29 -6.22
C PHE A 462 -10.24 0.00 -7.71
N ILE A 463 -10.16 1.25 -8.09
CA ILE A 463 -10.19 1.70 -9.50
C ILE A 463 -8.82 2.13 -9.94
N THR A 464 -8.09 2.78 -9.06
CA THR A 464 -6.75 3.32 -9.24
C THR A 464 -5.91 2.98 -8.02
N SER A 465 -4.60 3.05 -8.15
CA SER A 465 -3.63 2.95 -7.07
C SER A 465 -2.47 3.90 -7.35
N HIS A 466 -1.44 3.90 -6.52
CA HIS A 466 -0.20 4.63 -6.80
C HIS A 466 0.41 4.21 -8.15
N ASP A 467 0.27 2.93 -8.53
CA ASP A 467 0.73 2.37 -9.80
C ASP A 467 -0.38 2.44 -10.85
N GLY A 468 -0.15 3.21 -11.90
CA GLY A 468 -1.10 3.46 -12.97
C GLY A 468 -1.58 4.91 -13.05
N PHE A 469 -2.63 5.11 -13.85
CA PHE A 469 -3.29 6.41 -13.98
C PHE A 469 -4.11 6.76 -12.73
N THR A 470 -4.15 8.05 -12.37
CA THR A 470 -5.17 8.60 -11.47
C THR A 470 -6.55 8.51 -12.14
N LEU A 471 -7.61 8.73 -11.37
CA LEU A 471 -8.98 8.71 -11.92
C LEU A 471 -9.19 9.75 -13.02
N TYR A 472 -8.62 10.95 -12.87
CA TYR A 472 -8.69 11.96 -13.93
C TYR A 472 -7.92 11.55 -15.17
N ASP A 473 -6.71 11.01 -15.00
CA ASP A 473 -5.87 10.58 -16.12
C ASP A 473 -6.46 9.37 -16.84
N LEU A 474 -7.09 8.44 -16.12
CA LEU A 474 -7.85 7.32 -16.67
C LEU A 474 -8.94 7.77 -17.67
N LEU A 475 -9.53 8.94 -17.41
CA LEU A 475 -10.61 9.53 -18.21
C LEU A 475 -10.10 10.57 -19.22
N SER A 476 -8.80 10.88 -19.21
CA SER A 476 -8.23 11.97 -19.99
C SER A 476 -7.12 11.54 -20.92
N TYR A 477 -6.55 10.35 -20.74
CA TYR A 477 -5.44 9.86 -21.53
C TYR A 477 -5.72 8.45 -22.09
N THR A 478 -5.42 8.27 -23.38
CA THR A 478 -5.45 6.96 -24.02
C THR A 478 -4.09 6.27 -23.91
N HIS A 479 -3.03 7.06 -23.95
CA HIS A 479 -1.65 6.59 -23.89
C HIS A 479 -0.93 7.14 -22.66
N LYS A 480 0.09 6.41 -22.18
CA LYS A 480 0.96 6.88 -21.10
C LYS A 480 1.92 7.95 -21.58
N HIS A 481 2.28 8.85 -20.67
CA HIS A 481 3.23 9.95 -20.90
C HIS A 481 4.29 9.96 -19.80
N ASN A 482 5.19 8.96 -19.82
CA ASN A 482 6.23 8.75 -18.82
C ASN A 482 7.61 9.30 -19.25
N GLU A 483 7.68 10.14 -20.29
CA GLU A 483 8.94 10.65 -20.83
C GLU A 483 9.80 11.32 -19.78
N GLU A 484 9.18 12.01 -18.82
CA GLU A 484 9.89 12.68 -17.73
C GLU A 484 10.57 11.73 -16.73
N ASN A 485 10.28 10.42 -16.78
CA ASN A 485 10.96 9.40 -15.97
C ASN A 485 12.36 9.03 -16.51
N GLY A 486 12.71 9.50 -17.73
CA GLY A 486 14.02 9.25 -18.33
C GLY A 486 14.25 7.81 -18.79
N GLU A 487 13.17 7.10 -19.15
CA GLU A 487 13.16 5.71 -19.64
C GLU A 487 12.58 5.57 -21.05
N ASP A 488 12.56 6.65 -21.82
CA ASP A 488 12.02 6.70 -23.19
C ASP A 488 10.55 6.22 -23.27
N ASN A 489 9.75 6.51 -22.25
CA ASN A 489 8.34 6.09 -22.13
C ASN A 489 8.14 4.56 -22.22
N ARG A 490 9.16 3.75 -21.83
CA ARG A 490 9.08 2.28 -21.86
C ARG A 490 8.57 1.69 -20.56
N ASP A 491 8.71 2.42 -19.46
CA ASP A 491 8.26 2.07 -18.12
C ASP A 491 6.74 2.20 -17.97
N GLY A 492 6.17 1.55 -16.97
CA GLY A 492 4.73 1.48 -16.74
C GLY A 492 3.98 0.63 -17.78
N THR A 493 2.69 0.43 -17.55
CA THR A 493 1.86 -0.42 -18.42
C THR A 493 1.34 0.34 -19.65
N ASP A 494 1.22 -0.34 -20.79
CA ASP A 494 0.50 0.16 -21.97
C ASP A 494 -1.00 -0.17 -21.92
N SER A 495 -1.42 -1.08 -21.02
CA SER A 495 -2.82 -1.56 -20.91
C SER A 495 -3.51 -0.92 -19.70
N ASN A 496 -3.98 0.32 -19.86
CA ASN A 496 -4.58 1.09 -18.77
C ASN A 496 -6.12 0.95 -18.67
N CYS A 497 -6.78 0.33 -19.64
CA CYS A 497 -8.25 0.32 -19.77
C CYS A 497 -8.84 1.76 -19.77
N SER A 498 -8.06 2.75 -20.19
CA SER A 498 -8.38 4.17 -20.18
C SER A 498 -8.98 4.65 -21.50
N PHE A 499 -9.56 5.86 -21.48
CA PHE A 499 -10.06 6.53 -22.67
C PHE A 499 -10.09 8.06 -22.47
N ASN A 500 -9.58 8.82 -23.43
CA ASN A 500 -9.45 10.28 -23.33
C ASN A 500 -10.76 11.07 -23.47
N ASN A 501 -11.88 10.40 -23.77
CA ASN A 501 -13.20 11.00 -23.98
C ASN A 501 -13.22 12.11 -25.04
N GLY A 502 -12.39 11.98 -26.09
CA GLY A 502 -12.36 12.87 -27.25
C GLY A 502 -11.24 13.89 -27.26
N PHE A 503 -10.42 13.97 -26.22
CA PHE A 503 -9.25 14.86 -26.19
C PHE A 503 -8.17 14.31 -25.25
N GLU A 504 -6.94 14.21 -25.73
CA GLU A 504 -5.82 13.69 -24.93
C GLU A 504 -5.32 14.75 -23.95
N GLY A 505 -5.41 14.46 -22.66
CA GLY A 505 -5.01 15.36 -21.59
C GLY A 505 -6.06 16.43 -21.21
N LYS A 506 -5.59 17.47 -20.49
CA LYS A 506 -6.42 18.56 -20.03
C LYS A 506 -6.99 19.38 -21.20
N THR A 507 -8.25 19.75 -21.13
CA THR A 507 -8.93 20.55 -22.17
C THR A 507 -9.77 21.68 -21.56
N GLU A 508 -10.01 22.73 -22.34
CA GLU A 508 -10.95 23.82 -22.00
C GLU A 508 -12.34 23.54 -22.57
N ASN A 509 -12.57 22.41 -23.22
CA ASN A 509 -13.88 22.04 -23.73
C ASN A 509 -14.78 21.58 -22.58
N GLU A 510 -15.68 22.43 -22.15
CA GLU A 510 -16.61 22.18 -21.04
C GLU A 510 -17.47 20.93 -21.21
N HIS A 511 -17.80 20.56 -22.45
CA HIS A 511 -18.58 19.36 -22.70
C HIS A 511 -17.76 18.07 -22.38
N ILE A 512 -16.50 18.05 -22.78
CA ILE A 512 -15.59 16.92 -22.50
C ILE A 512 -15.34 16.85 -20.98
N GLU A 513 -15.02 17.97 -20.33
CA GLU A 513 -14.77 17.99 -18.89
C GLU A 513 -16.01 17.60 -18.08
N ARG A 514 -17.21 18.01 -18.49
CA ARG A 514 -18.46 17.56 -17.86
C ARG A 514 -18.66 16.05 -18.02
N LEU A 515 -18.39 15.48 -19.20
CA LEU A 515 -18.46 14.03 -19.42
C LEU A 515 -17.46 13.25 -18.55
N ARG A 516 -16.23 13.77 -18.44
CA ARG A 516 -15.19 13.19 -17.56
C ARG A 516 -15.63 13.19 -16.10
N LYS A 517 -16.15 14.32 -15.60
CA LYS A 517 -16.70 14.44 -14.24
C LYS A 517 -17.88 13.50 -14.00
N GLN A 518 -18.79 13.35 -14.98
CA GLN A 518 -19.89 12.41 -14.90
C GLN A 518 -19.41 10.97 -14.82
N LYS A 519 -18.46 10.58 -15.68
CA LYS A 519 -17.86 9.23 -15.63
C LYS A 519 -17.08 8.99 -14.35
N ALA A 520 -16.36 10.00 -13.81
CA ALA A 520 -15.69 9.90 -12.52
C ALA A 520 -16.69 9.61 -11.38
N LYS A 521 -17.84 10.32 -11.34
CA LYS A 521 -18.92 10.06 -10.38
C LYS A 521 -19.46 8.63 -10.51
N ASN A 522 -19.65 8.13 -11.74
CA ASN A 522 -20.12 6.76 -11.99
C ASN A 522 -19.16 5.71 -11.42
N ILE A 523 -17.88 5.88 -11.68
CA ILE A 523 -16.83 4.98 -11.23
C ILE A 523 -16.73 4.97 -9.71
N LEU A 524 -16.74 6.15 -9.09
CA LEU A 524 -16.70 6.31 -7.62
C LEU A 524 -17.96 5.74 -6.95
N LEU A 525 -19.13 5.93 -7.57
CA LEU A 525 -20.39 5.30 -7.14
C LEU A 525 -20.29 3.77 -7.19
N THR A 526 -19.79 3.24 -8.29
CA THR A 526 -19.61 1.78 -8.46
C THR A 526 -18.68 1.23 -7.39
N LEU A 527 -17.53 1.91 -7.12
CA LEU A 527 -16.58 1.51 -6.08
C LEU A 527 -17.26 1.48 -4.71
N MET A 528 -17.93 2.57 -4.33
CA MET A 528 -18.46 2.74 -2.97
C MET A 528 -19.71 1.91 -2.69
N LEU A 529 -20.53 1.58 -3.70
CA LEU A 529 -21.76 0.81 -3.50
C LEU A 529 -21.62 -0.69 -3.81
N SER A 530 -20.43 -1.14 -4.22
CA SER A 530 -20.12 -2.57 -4.39
C SER A 530 -19.84 -3.26 -3.06
N LEU A 531 -20.16 -4.55 -2.93
CA LEU A 531 -19.67 -5.38 -1.85
C LEU A 531 -18.15 -5.58 -1.98
N GLY A 532 -17.49 -5.67 -0.85
CA GLY A 532 -16.03 -5.69 -0.74
C GLY A 532 -15.53 -4.52 0.11
N THR A 533 -14.24 -4.39 0.28
CA THR A 533 -13.60 -3.29 1.00
C THR A 533 -13.10 -2.26 -0.02
N PRO A 534 -13.67 -1.05 -0.09
CA PRO A 534 -13.25 -0.05 -1.06
C PRO A 534 -11.92 0.59 -0.65
N MET A 535 -11.04 0.78 -1.62
CA MET A 535 -9.83 1.59 -1.52
C MET A 535 -9.89 2.75 -2.51
N LEU A 536 -9.66 3.96 -2.01
CA LEU A 536 -9.61 5.22 -2.77
C LEU A 536 -8.17 5.73 -2.78
N THR A 537 -7.66 6.07 -3.95
CA THR A 537 -6.33 6.67 -4.08
C THR A 537 -6.39 8.17 -3.81
N ALA A 538 -5.45 8.67 -3.01
CA ALA A 538 -5.40 10.08 -2.62
C ALA A 538 -5.38 11.04 -3.81
N GLY A 539 -6.37 11.92 -3.85
CA GLY A 539 -6.58 12.89 -4.91
C GLY A 539 -7.61 12.50 -5.95
N ASP A 540 -8.08 11.26 -6.00
CA ASP A 540 -9.17 10.88 -6.91
C ASP A 540 -10.49 11.57 -6.55
N GLU A 541 -10.73 11.83 -5.27
CA GLU A 541 -11.86 12.58 -4.74
C GLU A 541 -11.89 14.06 -5.18
N VAL A 542 -10.77 14.55 -5.71
CA VAL A 542 -10.61 15.92 -6.24
C VAL A 542 -10.09 15.94 -7.68
N LEU A 543 -10.06 14.78 -8.34
CA LEU A 543 -9.59 14.62 -9.73
C LEU A 543 -8.15 15.10 -9.94
N ARG A 544 -7.21 14.66 -9.09
CA ARG A 544 -5.77 14.86 -9.23
C ARG A 544 -5.28 14.26 -10.54
N THR A 545 -4.34 14.92 -11.20
CA THR A 545 -3.69 14.44 -12.42
C THR A 545 -2.20 14.24 -12.21
N GLN A 546 -1.65 13.21 -12.81
CA GLN A 546 -0.21 12.96 -12.99
C GLN A 546 0.24 13.34 -14.40
N ARG A 547 -0.60 14.12 -15.14
CA ARG A 547 -0.34 14.58 -16.50
C ARG A 547 -0.13 13.42 -17.48
N GLY A 548 -0.81 12.30 -17.25
CA GLY A 548 -0.68 11.08 -18.05
C GLY A 548 0.55 10.23 -17.75
N ASN A 549 1.31 10.55 -16.71
CA ASN A 549 2.36 9.65 -16.20
C ASN A 549 1.70 8.54 -15.36
N ASN A 550 1.80 7.30 -15.82
CA ASN A 550 1.20 6.15 -15.13
C ASN A 550 2.21 5.35 -14.29
N ASN A 551 3.43 5.87 -14.09
CA ASN A 551 4.48 5.23 -13.30
C ASN A 551 5.39 6.28 -12.62
N PRO A 552 4.84 7.22 -11.82
CA PRO A 552 5.59 8.38 -11.31
C PRO A 552 6.49 8.03 -10.09
N TYR A 553 7.04 6.81 -10.02
CA TYR A 553 7.86 6.33 -8.89
C TYR A 553 9.09 7.19 -8.60
N CYS A 554 9.55 7.94 -9.60
CA CYS A 554 10.73 8.80 -9.52
C CYS A 554 10.42 10.30 -9.57
N GLN A 555 9.14 10.70 -9.49
CA GLN A 555 8.68 12.07 -9.65
C GLN A 555 8.37 12.71 -8.27
N ASP A 556 9.42 13.14 -7.57
CA ASP A 556 9.26 13.90 -6.32
C ASP A 556 9.00 15.38 -6.62
N ASN A 557 7.87 15.65 -7.27
CA ASN A 557 7.46 16.98 -7.72
C ASN A 557 5.94 17.07 -7.92
N GLU A 558 5.45 18.17 -8.51
CA GLU A 558 4.03 18.47 -8.75
C GLU A 558 3.31 17.45 -9.66
N ILE A 559 4.01 16.52 -10.32
CA ILE A 559 3.37 15.41 -11.04
C ILE A 559 2.70 14.47 -10.03
N SER A 560 3.37 14.20 -8.91
CA SER A 560 2.93 13.22 -7.91
C SER A 560 2.26 13.85 -6.69
N TRP A 561 2.64 15.08 -6.32
CA TRP A 561 2.14 15.71 -5.10
C TRP A 561 0.65 16.06 -5.18
N PHE A 562 -0.03 16.00 -4.02
CA PHE A 562 -1.44 16.36 -3.91
C PHE A 562 -1.62 17.88 -4.04
N ASP A 563 -2.27 18.30 -5.12
CA ASP A 563 -2.61 19.72 -5.33
C ASP A 563 -3.87 20.11 -4.53
N TRP A 564 -3.67 20.75 -3.38
CA TRP A 564 -4.74 21.15 -2.47
C TRP A 564 -5.68 22.19 -3.05
N SER A 565 -5.32 22.91 -4.11
CA SER A 565 -6.24 23.84 -4.78
C SER A 565 -7.42 23.12 -5.44
N LEU A 566 -7.25 21.83 -5.76
CA LEU A 566 -8.30 21.00 -6.34
C LEU A 566 -9.47 20.76 -5.39
N THR A 567 -9.27 20.86 -4.08
CA THR A 567 -10.37 20.73 -3.08
C THR A 567 -11.42 21.82 -3.28
N GLY A 568 -11.01 23.02 -3.68
CA GLY A 568 -11.91 24.10 -4.07
C GLY A 568 -12.39 24.01 -5.53
N ASN A 569 -11.45 23.71 -6.45
CA ASN A 569 -11.77 23.67 -7.89
C ASN A 569 -12.72 22.53 -8.28
N ASN A 570 -12.65 21.40 -7.56
CA ASN A 570 -13.49 20.20 -7.75
C ASN A 570 -14.31 19.88 -6.49
N ALA A 571 -14.75 20.91 -5.76
CA ALA A 571 -15.58 20.77 -4.57
C ALA A 571 -16.88 19.98 -4.82
N ASP A 572 -17.37 19.99 -6.06
CA ASP A 572 -18.51 19.20 -6.51
C ASP A 572 -18.23 17.68 -6.44
N ILE A 573 -17.04 17.24 -6.84
CA ILE A 573 -16.65 15.84 -6.79
C ILE A 573 -16.33 15.43 -5.35
N LEU A 574 -15.59 16.26 -4.61
CA LEU A 574 -15.28 16.01 -3.20
C LEU A 574 -16.56 15.80 -2.38
N ARG A 575 -17.54 16.72 -2.51
CA ARG A 575 -18.86 16.59 -1.88
C ARG A 575 -19.55 15.27 -2.26
N PHE A 576 -19.50 14.91 -3.54
CA PHE A 576 -20.12 13.68 -4.05
C PHE A 576 -19.50 12.43 -3.40
N VAL A 577 -18.17 12.37 -3.27
CA VAL A 577 -17.44 11.27 -2.62
C VAL A 577 -17.76 11.21 -1.13
N GLN A 578 -17.75 12.34 -0.42
CA GLN A 578 -18.11 12.42 1.00
C GLN A 578 -19.52 11.86 1.25
N LYS A 579 -20.49 12.22 0.40
CA LYS A 579 -21.86 11.69 0.49
C LYS A 579 -21.93 10.20 0.16
N LEU A 580 -21.16 9.68 -0.81
CA LEU A 580 -21.08 8.24 -1.10
C LEU A 580 -20.54 7.45 0.08
N ILE A 581 -19.46 7.92 0.68
CA ILE A 581 -18.86 7.31 1.88
C ILE A 581 -19.88 7.30 3.04
N LEU A 582 -20.55 8.40 3.27
CA LEU A 582 -21.59 8.51 4.30
C LEU A 582 -22.76 7.54 4.02
N LEU A 583 -23.22 7.47 2.75
CA LEU A 583 -24.28 6.54 2.34
C LEU A 583 -23.88 5.09 2.61
N ARG A 584 -22.67 4.69 2.20
CA ARG A 584 -22.15 3.34 2.45
C ARG A 584 -22.12 3.03 3.95
N LYS A 585 -21.55 3.92 4.78
CA LYS A 585 -21.43 3.73 6.23
C LYS A 585 -22.79 3.64 6.93
N LYS A 586 -23.80 4.35 6.43
CA LYS A 586 -25.15 4.40 7.00
C LYS A 586 -25.97 3.17 6.66
N HIS A 587 -25.73 2.52 5.55
CA HIS A 587 -26.56 1.45 5.02
C HIS A 587 -25.88 0.08 5.00
N PRO A 588 -26.18 -0.80 5.97
CA PRO A 588 -25.62 -2.15 6.09
C PRO A 588 -25.81 -3.03 4.84
N VAL A 589 -26.77 -2.73 3.97
CA VAL A 589 -26.98 -3.45 2.73
C VAL A 589 -25.73 -3.42 1.81
N PHE A 590 -24.86 -2.43 1.96
CA PHE A 590 -23.58 -2.32 1.25
C PHE A 590 -22.38 -2.90 2.04
N LEU A 591 -22.59 -3.36 3.29
CA LEU A 591 -21.56 -3.83 4.22
C LEU A 591 -21.73 -5.30 4.60
N ARG A 592 -22.31 -6.12 3.72
CA ARG A 592 -22.62 -7.53 4.01
C ARG A 592 -21.35 -8.36 4.23
N SER A 593 -21.44 -9.30 5.17
CA SER A 593 -20.42 -10.33 5.37
C SER A 593 -20.54 -11.48 4.37
N GLU A 594 -21.76 -11.75 3.88
CA GLU A 594 -22.04 -12.84 2.99
C GLU A 594 -22.31 -12.36 1.55
N PHE A 595 -21.96 -13.20 0.56
CA PHE A 595 -22.23 -12.91 -0.82
C PHE A 595 -23.74 -12.80 -1.09
N LEU A 596 -24.09 -11.93 -2.05
CA LEU A 596 -25.44 -11.85 -2.59
C LEU A 596 -25.69 -13.06 -3.52
N THR A 597 -26.72 -13.82 -3.25
CA THR A 597 -27.00 -15.08 -3.94
C THR A 597 -28.18 -15.00 -4.91
N GLY A 598 -29.05 -14.01 -4.75
CA GLY A 598 -30.33 -13.95 -5.45
C GLY A 598 -31.30 -15.05 -5.03
N ALA A 599 -30.99 -15.86 -4.03
CA ALA A 599 -31.86 -16.89 -3.50
C ALA A 599 -32.99 -16.29 -2.65
N LEU A 600 -34.10 -16.99 -2.56
CA LEU A 600 -35.20 -16.64 -1.66
C LEU A 600 -34.79 -16.92 -0.21
N SER A 601 -34.92 -15.93 0.65
CA SER A 601 -34.74 -16.11 2.08
C SER A 601 -35.81 -17.08 2.60
N PRO A 602 -35.45 -18.11 3.40
CA PRO A 602 -36.42 -19.07 3.95
C PRO A 602 -37.48 -18.39 4.82
N ASP A 603 -37.11 -17.36 5.55
CA ASP A 603 -37.97 -16.72 6.55
C ASP A 603 -38.87 -15.62 5.97
N ARG A 604 -38.39 -14.90 4.95
CA ARG A 604 -39.06 -13.69 4.44
C ARG A 604 -39.60 -13.86 3.01
N HIS A 605 -39.27 -14.96 2.33
CA HIS A 605 -39.61 -15.21 0.92
C HIS A 605 -39.21 -14.07 -0.02
N LYS A 606 -38.12 -13.39 0.29
CA LYS A 606 -37.54 -12.27 -0.49
C LYS A 606 -36.14 -12.64 -0.96
N ARG A 607 -35.73 -12.05 -2.07
CA ARG A 607 -34.36 -12.14 -2.57
C ARG A 607 -33.52 -11.02 -2.03
N ASP A 608 -32.25 -11.29 -1.71
CA ASP A 608 -31.27 -10.30 -1.29
C ASP A 608 -30.91 -9.33 -2.43
N ILE A 609 -30.86 -9.84 -3.68
CA ILE A 609 -30.68 -9.08 -4.91
C ILE A 609 -31.60 -9.58 -6.02
N CYS A 610 -32.11 -8.67 -6.83
CA CYS A 610 -32.81 -8.98 -8.09
C CYS A 610 -32.16 -8.19 -9.23
N TRP A 611 -31.88 -8.86 -10.33
CA TRP A 611 -31.30 -8.29 -11.53
C TRP A 611 -32.34 -7.95 -12.58
N TYR A 612 -32.11 -6.85 -13.31
CA TYR A 612 -33.04 -6.37 -14.33
C TYR A 612 -32.32 -5.91 -15.60
N ASN A 613 -32.89 -6.23 -16.78
CA ASN A 613 -32.55 -5.56 -18.02
C ASN A 613 -33.35 -4.26 -18.18
N ALA A 614 -33.15 -3.53 -19.27
CA ALA A 614 -33.88 -2.28 -19.53
C ALA A 614 -35.41 -2.45 -19.61
N GLN A 615 -35.90 -3.63 -19.97
CA GLN A 615 -37.33 -3.98 -20.05
C GLN A 615 -37.92 -4.35 -18.67
N GLY A 616 -37.11 -4.45 -17.62
CA GLY A 616 -37.54 -4.86 -16.28
C GLY A 616 -37.64 -6.36 -16.09
N GLU A 617 -37.03 -7.14 -16.99
CA GLU A 617 -36.97 -8.60 -16.95
C GLU A 617 -35.63 -9.07 -16.41
N THR A 618 -35.53 -10.34 -16.02
CA THR A 618 -34.25 -10.96 -15.65
C THR A 618 -33.31 -10.93 -16.86
N PRO A 619 -32.05 -10.43 -16.71
CA PRO A 619 -31.12 -10.36 -17.82
C PRO A 619 -30.78 -11.75 -18.39
N ASP A 620 -30.71 -11.85 -19.72
CA ASP A 620 -30.02 -12.96 -20.37
C ASP A 620 -28.51 -12.67 -20.36
N TRP A 621 -27.77 -13.29 -19.44
CA TRP A 621 -26.35 -13.11 -19.26
C TRP A 621 -25.48 -13.56 -20.45
N ASN A 622 -26.06 -14.22 -21.46
CA ASN A 622 -25.37 -14.56 -22.71
C ASN A 622 -25.46 -13.42 -23.74
N GLN A 623 -26.32 -12.45 -23.53
CA GLN A 623 -26.41 -11.27 -24.37
C GLN A 623 -25.46 -10.19 -23.89
N ALA A 624 -24.71 -9.62 -24.82
CA ALA A 624 -23.81 -8.50 -24.56
C ALA A 624 -24.63 -7.24 -24.18
N SER A 625 -24.30 -6.62 -23.03
CA SER A 625 -24.99 -5.44 -22.54
C SER A 625 -24.01 -4.46 -21.88
N SER A 626 -24.23 -3.17 -22.11
CA SER A 626 -23.61 -2.07 -21.36
C SER A 626 -24.58 -1.45 -20.34
N PHE A 627 -25.72 -2.09 -20.12
CA PHE A 627 -26.74 -1.70 -19.14
C PHE A 627 -26.84 -2.76 -18.05
N LEU A 628 -26.82 -2.33 -16.80
CA LEU A 628 -26.99 -3.18 -15.62
C LEU A 628 -27.93 -2.48 -14.64
N ALA A 629 -28.97 -3.18 -14.19
CA ALA A 629 -29.80 -2.68 -13.10
C ALA A 629 -30.08 -3.78 -12.07
N TYR A 630 -30.17 -3.38 -10.81
CA TYR A 630 -30.44 -4.32 -9.73
C TYR A 630 -31.13 -3.65 -8.54
N PHE A 631 -31.93 -4.46 -7.85
CA PHE A 631 -32.60 -4.10 -6.61
C PHE A 631 -31.93 -4.80 -5.44
N LEU A 632 -31.55 -4.06 -4.41
CA LEU A 632 -31.06 -4.56 -3.14
C LEU A 632 -32.16 -4.41 -2.08
N ASP A 633 -32.56 -5.53 -1.47
CA ASP A 633 -33.55 -5.52 -0.40
C ASP A 633 -32.89 -5.25 0.96
N GLY A 634 -33.09 -4.05 1.50
CA GLY A 634 -32.54 -3.66 2.80
C GLY A 634 -33.05 -4.50 3.97
N SER A 635 -34.23 -5.15 3.82
CA SER A 635 -34.72 -6.09 4.85
C SER A 635 -33.88 -7.37 4.95
N GLN A 636 -33.00 -7.63 3.99
CA GLN A 636 -32.06 -8.76 3.99
C GLN A 636 -30.66 -8.34 4.44
N ALA A 637 -30.45 -7.06 4.82
CA ALA A 637 -29.17 -6.58 5.32
C ALA A 637 -28.87 -7.11 6.74
N GLU A 638 -27.58 -7.28 7.03
CA GLU A 638 -27.08 -7.67 8.36
C GLU A 638 -27.07 -6.44 9.29
N THR A 639 -28.24 -6.01 9.76
CA THR A 639 -28.33 -4.81 10.59
C THR A 639 -28.00 -5.14 12.05
N ARG A 640 -27.43 -4.14 12.75
CA ARG A 640 -27.25 -4.17 14.21
C ARG A 640 -28.41 -3.50 14.94
N SER A 641 -29.44 -3.04 14.21
CA SER A 641 -30.64 -2.38 14.75
C SER A 641 -31.86 -3.28 14.65
N GLU A 642 -32.92 -2.95 15.42
CA GLU A 642 -34.23 -3.62 15.36
C GLU A 642 -35.00 -3.29 14.08
N HIS A 643 -34.52 -2.33 13.28
CA HIS A 643 -35.17 -1.86 12.06
C HIS A 643 -34.45 -2.37 10.81
N ASP A 644 -35.23 -2.75 9.80
CA ASP A 644 -34.72 -3.09 8.48
C ASP A 644 -33.99 -1.88 7.86
N ASP A 645 -32.97 -2.13 7.05
CA ASP A 645 -32.29 -1.10 6.27
C ASP A 645 -33.16 -0.63 5.11
N SER A 646 -32.79 0.48 4.49
CA SER A 646 -33.42 0.96 3.25
C SER A 646 -33.12 0.05 2.08
N SER A 647 -34.06 -0.03 1.13
CA SER A 647 -33.88 -0.76 -0.11
C SER A 647 -33.55 0.19 -1.26
N PHE A 648 -32.68 -0.27 -2.18
CA PHE A 648 -32.18 0.55 -3.28
C PHE A 648 -32.38 -0.13 -4.62
N TYR A 649 -32.70 0.68 -5.65
CA TYR A 649 -32.66 0.25 -7.04
C TYR A 649 -31.54 1.01 -7.75
N ILE A 650 -30.53 0.30 -8.23
CA ILE A 650 -29.33 0.87 -8.83
C ILE A 650 -29.36 0.62 -10.33
N ILE A 651 -29.11 1.64 -11.13
CA ILE A 651 -29.10 1.61 -12.59
C ILE A 651 -27.77 2.13 -13.09
N LEU A 652 -27.04 1.32 -13.85
CA LEU A 652 -25.75 1.65 -14.44
C LEU A 652 -25.89 1.56 -15.97
N ASN A 653 -25.78 2.68 -16.66
CA ASN A 653 -25.78 2.76 -18.11
C ASN A 653 -24.38 3.16 -18.61
N GLY A 654 -23.52 2.18 -18.90
CA GLY A 654 -22.20 2.41 -19.49
C GLY A 654 -22.22 2.68 -21.00
N GLY A 655 -23.41 2.56 -21.63
CA GLY A 655 -23.59 2.79 -23.07
C GLY A 655 -23.63 4.28 -23.45
N ASN A 656 -23.62 4.55 -24.76
CA ASN A 656 -23.61 5.89 -25.36
C ASN A 656 -25.00 6.40 -25.79
N LEU A 657 -26.06 5.71 -25.39
CA LEU A 657 -27.45 6.07 -25.65
C LEU A 657 -28.24 6.14 -24.35
N ASP A 658 -29.23 7.03 -24.31
CA ASP A 658 -30.18 7.10 -23.21
C ASP A 658 -31.06 5.83 -23.17
N VAL A 659 -31.32 5.36 -21.96
CA VAL A 659 -32.14 4.14 -21.76
C VAL A 659 -33.33 4.48 -20.87
N THR A 660 -34.55 4.13 -21.36
CA THR A 660 -35.73 4.14 -20.52
C THR A 660 -35.85 2.77 -19.83
N ALA A 661 -35.43 2.71 -18.58
CA ALA A 661 -35.48 1.51 -17.77
C ALA A 661 -36.88 1.29 -17.16
N THR A 662 -37.43 0.08 -17.30
CA THR A 662 -38.57 -0.34 -16.51
C THR A 662 -38.11 -0.81 -15.15
N ILE A 663 -38.55 -0.13 -14.08
CA ILE A 663 -38.20 -0.44 -12.70
C ILE A 663 -39.27 -1.30 -12.02
N CYS A 664 -38.87 -2.06 -11.01
CA CYS A 664 -39.81 -2.91 -10.27
C CYS A 664 -40.87 -2.06 -9.55
N ALA A 665 -42.08 -2.63 -9.40
CA ALA A 665 -43.11 -1.95 -8.64
C ALA A 665 -42.70 -1.73 -7.19
N PRO A 666 -42.91 -0.56 -6.62
CA PRO A 666 -42.75 -0.40 -5.19
C PRO A 666 -43.79 -1.28 -4.46
N PRO A 667 -43.46 -1.86 -3.30
CA PRO A 667 -44.44 -2.52 -2.44
C PRO A 667 -45.57 -1.58 -2.03
N GLU A 668 -46.70 -2.15 -1.59
CA GLU A 668 -47.82 -1.37 -1.11
C GLU A 668 -47.43 -0.37 0.03
N GLY A 669 -47.85 0.85 -0.12
CA GLY A 669 -47.54 1.92 0.81
C GLY A 669 -46.17 2.56 0.64
N LYS A 670 -45.33 2.08 -0.26
CA LYS A 670 -43.99 2.62 -0.55
C LYS A 670 -43.93 3.27 -1.93
N LYS A 671 -42.92 4.14 -2.12
CA LYS A 671 -42.68 4.84 -3.39
C LYS A 671 -41.19 4.95 -3.67
N TRP A 672 -40.85 5.10 -4.95
CA TRP A 672 -39.50 5.36 -5.43
C TRP A 672 -39.19 6.85 -5.42
N TYR A 673 -38.00 7.19 -4.87
CA TYR A 673 -37.44 8.55 -4.85
C TYR A 673 -36.06 8.51 -5.52
N ARG A 674 -35.70 9.58 -6.26
CA ARG A 674 -34.37 9.69 -6.86
C ARG A 674 -33.39 10.18 -5.81
N LEU A 675 -32.45 9.33 -5.40
CA LEU A 675 -31.40 9.71 -4.45
C LEU A 675 -30.18 10.24 -5.19
N ILE A 676 -29.72 9.52 -6.22
CA ILE A 676 -28.56 9.87 -7.02
C ILE A 676 -28.90 9.78 -8.51
N ASP A 677 -28.37 10.73 -9.29
CA ASP A 677 -28.27 10.62 -10.75
C ASP A 677 -27.09 11.47 -11.23
N THR A 678 -26.07 10.81 -11.72
CA THR A 678 -24.79 11.44 -12.08
C THR A 678 -24.84 12.37 -13.28
N SER A 679 -25.94 12.35 -14.04
CA SER A 679 -26.17 13.24 -15.18
C SER A 679 -26.65 14.63 -14.77
N TYR A 680 -27.12 14.79 -13.52
CA TYR A 680 -27.57 16.08 -13.00
C TYR A 680 -26.40 16.96 -12.54
N PRO A 681 -26.60 18.28 -12.51
CA PRO A 681 -25.59 19.21 -12.00
C PRO A 681 -25.34 19.00 -10.51
N ALA A 682 -24.20 19.51 -10.04
CA ALA A 682 -23.83 19.45 -8.64
C ALA A 682 -24.91 20.02 -7.72
N GLY A 683 -25.24 19.31 -6.65
CA GLY A 683 -26.33 19.63 -5.73
C GLY A 683 -27.64 18.90 -6.05
N GLU A 684 -27.90 18.60 -7.31
CA GLU A 684 -29.04 17.77 -7.75
C GLU A 684 -28.64 16.35 -8.10
N ASP A 685 -27.35 16.12 -8.34
CA ASP A 685 -26.74 14.83 -8.67
C ASP A 685 -26.77 13.81 -7.52
N PHE A 686 -26.75 14.32 -6.28
CA PHE A 686 -26.88 13.55 -5.05
C PHE A 686 -27.56 14.38 -3.98
N VAL A 687 -28.82 14.08 -3.71
CA VAL A 687 -29.65 14.76 -2.73
C VAL A 687 -29.71 14.00 -1.41
N ASP A 688 -30.12 14.66 -0.33
CA ASP A 688 -30.33 13.97 0.95
C ASP A 688 -31.64 13.16 0.91
N PRO A 689 -31.72 12.01 1.61
CA PRO A 689 -32.89 11.13 1.59
C PRO A 689 -34.22 11.86 1.87
N GLU A 690 -34.19 12.82 2.80
CA GLU A 690 -35.36 13.59 3.24
C GLU A 690 -35.86 14.59 2.18
N SER A 691 -34.95 14.99 1.25
CA SER A 691 -35.25 15.92 0.16
C SER A 691 -35.30 15.25 -1.20
N ALA A 692 -35.18 13.93 -1.24
CA ALA A 692 -35.17 13.15 -2.48
C ALA A 692 -36.49 13.35 -3.25
N PRO A 693 -36.44 13.75 -4.53
CA PRO A 693 -37.66 13.98 -5.32
C PRO A 693 -38.37 12.66 -5.58
N LEU A 694 -39.70 12.66 -5.36
CA LEU A 694 -40.59 11.55 -5.71
C LEU A 694 -40.56 11.35 -7.22
N LEU A 695 -40.44 10.11 -7.67
CA LEU A 695 -40.56 9.78 -9.09
C LEU A 695 -41.98 10.02 -9.56
N GLU A 696 -42.18 10.78 -10.64
CA GLU A 696 -43.48 10.96 -11.30
C GLU A 696 -44.00 9.62 -11.83
N ASN A 697 -43.12 8.82 -12.44
CA ASN A 697 -43.43 7.49 -12.92
C ASN A 697 -42.77 6.40 -12.04
N GLN A 698 -43.58 5.70 -11.26
CA GLN A 698 -43.12 4.66 -10.33
C GLN A 698 -42.75 3.35 -11.01
N ARG A 699 -42.76 3.30 -12.36
CA ARG A 699 -42.50 2.10 -13.17
C ARG A 699 -41.41 2.30 -14.24
N LYS A 700 -41.03 3.53 -14.51
CA LYS A 700 -40.02 3.87 -15.51
C LYS A 700 -39.11 4.96 -15.05
N TYR A 701 -37.84 4.83 -15.39
CA TYR A 701 -36.80 5.85 -15.17
C TYR A 701 -35.96 6.01 -16.43
N VAL A 702 -35.72 7.23 -16.84
CA VAL A 702 -34.78 7.52 -17.95
C VAL A 702 -33.42 7.76 -17.35
N VAL A 703 -32.44 6.91 -17.67
CA VAL A 703 -31.04 7.08 -17.35
C VAL A 703 -30.30 7.51 -18.62
N LEU A 704 -29.58 8.62 -18.55
CA LEU A 704 -28.86 9.16 -19.69
C LEU A 704 -27.66 8.28 -20.09
N ALA A 705 -27.10 8.56 -21.26
CA ALA A 705 -25.88 7.94 -21.74
C ALA A 705 -24.74 8.13 -20.75
N ALA A 706 -23.92 7.12 -20.53
CA ALA A 706 -22.79 7.12 -19.59
C ALA A 706 -23.17 7.68 -18.20
N ALA A 707 -24.33 7.29 -17.64
CA ALA A 707 -24.82 7.77 -16.34
C ALA A 707 -25.19 6.60 -15.40
N ALA A 708 -25.17 6.90 -14.11
CA ALA A 708 -25.66 6.02 -13.06
C ALA A 708 -26.76 6.70 -12.25
N ALA A 709 -27.78 5.92 -11.84
CA ALA A 709 -28.83 6.40 -10.95
C ALA A 709 -29.05 5.44 -9.77
N VAL A 710 -29.39 6.00 -8.61
CA VAL A 710 -29.78 5.26 -7.42
C VAL A 710 -31.15 5.76 -6.95
N LEU A 711 -32.09 4.85 -6.89
CA LEU A 711 -33.44 5.13 -6.39
C LEU A 711 -33.58 4.54 -4.98
N LEU A 712 -34.18 5.30 -4.10
CA LEU A 712 -34.43 4.93 -2.71
C LEU A 712 -35.90 4.56 -2.55
N LEU A 713 -36.19 3.47 -1.87
CA LEU A 713 -37.54 3.01 -1.55
C LEU A 713 -37.96 3.54 -0.17
N GLN A 714 -38.89 4.44 -0.10
CA GLN A 714 -39.47 5.00 1.14
C GLN A 714 -40.98 4.79 1.25
#